data_b62dc2b28ba20f733cf46c81c18e327a
#
_entry.id   b62dc2b28ba20f733cf46c81c18e327a
#
_cell.length_a   1.000
_cell.length_b   1.000
_cell.length_c   1.000
_cell.angle_alpha   90.00
_cell.angle_beta   90.00
_cell.angle_gamma   90.00
#
_symmetry.space_group_name_H-M   'P 1'
#
loop_
_entity.id
_entity.type
_entity.pdbx_description
1 polymer ?
#
loop_
_entity_poly.entity_id
_entity_poly.type
_entity_poly.pdbx_seq_one_letter_code
_entity_poly.pdbx_strand_id
1 'polypeptide(L)'
;LRKPDIRTGPRHPHLAAAGYGITRRLSESALAKRGLHKANGEFAQRTIASIREKLQRGGTVYIAGLACPGTHNTGVALVEVTQKDGPRLIVNNEEERFSGNKHTNEFPQHALDDMHKVLQRMGRDVGDIAAFVTTWDYPALLAMLIRTSLEEAPASLKLLRAPIAPAINLRQLDQVRRLSRRLGRMYGLDKQLPLICMPHHDNHAWYSFTASPFADTRERVAIAVLDGTGDVGSISLYVAENGEMKQLYCNESLFDSLGAFYTVISSSQGGWTWLSSEGRYMGAAAWGDMNRATNPYYQRLKAVLQLGPNGSVQLNRAMANWYADPADNPYHQPLIDILGPPLRPDQLWNPDAVLRVEDINHRPDTKDRVDKAAATQLVFEDAMIHVIDHLLRTTGTDRLVLTGGVALNALGNMRLLEHFDEAWFERAQQRKTRLHMWVPPVPGDPGVPIGAAWLFAHMAGAPRGAPLSHAFYCGLPPSNADIATALQADDVASTEIGNVATSEGRDAVADLMASMVAQGGVIAIYQGAAETGPRALGHRSILANPCDPEVRERLNERVKYREAIRPLAPMATLEAARDYFELEDGASDADYNAYNYMVLTAHSKPEARAKIPAVVHADGTGRIQIVRETDDPLTHAYLKALGRHIGVEMSVNTSFNVAGPIAQTPAQAMDTLRRSKGLDAVVLVADDGTAYAAWHGGERDSGRFSGWYAAWKQARG
;
A
#
# COMPACT_ATOMS: atom_id res chain seq x y z
N LEU A 1 9.16 -32.28 -23.60
CA LEU A 1 9.57 -30.86 -23.53
C LEU A 1 10.93 -30.79 -22.83
N ARG A 2 11.96 -30.19 -23.47
CA ARG A 2 13.26 -29.96 -22.83
C ARG A 2 13.05 -29.11 -21.60
N LYS A 3 13.69 -29.44 -20.47
CA LYS A 3 13.75 -28.54 -19.30
C LYS A 3 14.43 -27.25 -19.76
N PRO A 4 13.89 -26.07 -19.41
CA PRO A 4 14.55 -24.82 -19.75
C PRO A 4 15.94 -24.77 -19.11
N ASP A 5 16.90 -24.18 -19.82
CA ASP A 5 18.22 -23.92 -19.25
C ASP A 5 18.09 -23.01 -18.03
N ILE A 6 18.91 -23.23 -17.03
CA ILE A 6 18.92 -22.45 -15.80
C ILE A 6 20.17 -21.59 -15.74
N ARG A 7 20.01 -20.27 -15.65
CA ARG A 7 21.09 -19.33 -15.44
C ARG A 7 20.64 -18.28 -14.41
N THR A 8 21.18 -18.33 -13.22
CA THR A 8 20.78 -17.46 -12.09
C THR A 8 21.78 -16.34 -11.78
N GLY A 9 23.05 -16.51 -12.08
CA GLY A 9 24.08 -15.50 -11.78
C GLY A 9 24.30 -14.50 -12.92
N PRO A 10 24.88 -13.31 -12.62
CA PRO A 10 25.30 -12.33 -13.60
C PRO A 10 26.51 -12.84 -14.44
N ARG A 11 26.64 -12.30 -15.65
CA ARG A 11 27.82 -12.63 -16.55
C ARG A 11 29.12 -12.04 -16.05
N HIS A 12 29.05 -10.83 -15.46
CA HIS A 12 30.22 -10.05 -15.06
C HIS A 12 30.21 -9.67 -13.58
N PRO A 13 30.16 -10.63 -12.62
CA PRO A 13 29.98 -10.35 -11.19
C PRO A 13 31.12 -9.49 -10.61
N HIS A 14 32.38 -9.74 -10.99
CA HIS A 14 33.55 -9.00 -10.51
C HIS A 14 33.58 -7.55 -11.02
N LEU A 15 33.22 -7.32 -12.28
CA LEU A 15 33.11 -5.98 -12.85
C LEU A 15 32.01 -5.19 -12.18
N ALA A 16 30.86 -5.82 -11.96
CA ALA A 16 29.72 -5.24 -11.30
C ALA A 16 30.05 -4.85 -9.84
N ALA A 17 30.69 -5.73 -9.08
CA ALA A 17 31.13 -5.48 -7.71
C ALA A 17 32.16 -4.32 -7.63
N ALA A 18 33.13 -4.30 -8.52
CA ALA A 18 34.10 -3.19 -8.59
C ALA A 18 33.42 -1.87 -8.93
N GLY A 19 32.50 -1.86 -9.90
CA GLY A 19 31.70 -0.70 -10.27
C GLY A 19 30.89 -0.16 -9.09
N TYR A 20 30.24 -1.05 -8.31
CA TYR A 20 29.52 -0.71 -7.10
C TYR A 20 30.44 0.00 -6.08
N GLY A 21 31.56 -0.62 -5.73
CA GLY A 21 32.49 -0.09 -4.70
C GLY A 21 33.05 1.28 -5.04
N ILE A 22 33.44 1.49 -6.31
CA ILE A 22 33.94 2.78 -6.79
C ILE A 22 32.85 3.84 -6.76
N THR A 23 31.68 3.53 -7.33
CA THR A 23 30.55 4.47 -7.41
C THR A 23 30.06 4.86 -6.04
N ARG A 24 29.96 3.92 -5.11
CA ARG A 24 29.53 4.17 -3.73
C ARG A 24 30.40 5.25 -3.06
N ARG A 25 31.73 5.10 -3.10
CA ARG A 25 32.69 6.04 -2.50
C ARG A 25 32.63 7.42 -3.15
N LEU A 26 32.55 7.47 -4.47
CA LEU A 26 32.52 8.75 -5.20
C LEU A 26 31.19 9.47 -4.97
N SER A 27 30.07 8.76 -4.98
CA SER A 27 28.74 9.36 -4.78
C SER A 27 28.55 9.88 -3.36
N GLU A 28 29.04 9.19 -2.32
CA GLU A 28 28.98 9.69 -0.93
C GLU A 28 29.59 11.10 -0.80
N SER A 29 30.81 11.29 -1.30
CA SER A 29 31.47 12.60 -1.24
C SER A 29 30.79 13.67 -2.11
N ALA A 30 30.37 13.28 -3.33
CA ALA A 30 29.75 14.21 -4.27
C ALA A 30 28.38 14.69 -3.80
N LEU A 31 27.56 13.81 -3.21
CA LEU A 31 26.23 14.12 -2.72
C LEU A 31 26.29 14.90 -1.39
N ALA A 32 27.23 14.59 -0.49
CA ALA A 32 27.44 15.35 0.74
C ALA A 32 27.72 16.84 0.47
N LYS A 33 28.53 17.16 -0.57
CA LYS A 33 28.76 18.54 -1.01
C LYS A 33 27.52 19.26 -1.53
N ARG A 34 26.44 18.48 -1.81
CA ARG A 34 25.15 18.97 -2.29
C ARG A 34 24.05 18.92 -1.23
N GLY A 35 24.44 18.70 0.04
CA GLY A 35 23.54 18.67 1.19
C GLY A 35 22.82 17.34 1.41
N LEU A 36 23.26 16.24 0.77
CA LEU A 36 22.74 14.89 1.04
C LEU A 36 23.79 14.08 1.80
N HIS A 37 23.54 13.84 3.08
CA HIS A 37 24.47 13.23 4.02
C HIS A 37 24.05 11.82 4.39
N LYS A 38 24.99 10.90 4.53
CA LYS A 38 24.68 9.52 4.96
C LYS A 38 24.25 9.48 6.45
N ALA A 39 23.40 8.52 6.80
CA ALA A 39 22.84 8.39 8.15
C ALA A 39 23.87 8.18 9.26
N ASN A 40 24.99 7.52 8.97
CA ASN A 40 26.09 7.32 9.91
C ASN A 40 27.25 8.35 9.76
N GLY A 41 27.03 9.42 8.96
CA GLY A 41 28.03 10.45 8.71
C GLY A 41 28.08 11.51 9.81
N GLU A 42 29.15 12.31 9.79
CA GLU A 42 29.41 13.35 10.82
C GLU A 42 28.25 14.36 10.97
N PHE A 43 27.65 14.79 9.85
CA PHE A 43 26.50 15.70 9.90
C PHE A 43 25.30 15.06 10.63
N ALA A 44 24.98 13.82 10.30
CA ALA A 44 23.87 13.09 10.94
C ALA A 44 24.15 12.88 12.43
N GLN A 45 25.39 12.55 12.83
CA GLN A 45 25.77 12.37 14.23
C GLN A 45 25.63 13.68 15.04
N ARG A 46 26.01 14.82 14.48
CA ARG A 46 25.77 16.12 15.13
C ARG A 46 24.28 16.42 15.28
N THR A 47 23.49 16.15 14.26
CA THR A 47 22.04 16.33 14.30
C THR A 47 21.38 15.42 15.35
N ILE A 48 21.79 14.16 15.41
CA ILE A 48 21.35 13.17 16.43
C ILE A 48 21.69 13.67 17.85
N ALA A 49 22.90 14.17 18.06
CA ALA A 49 23.31 14.69 19.37
C ALA A 49 22.45 15.90 19.80
N SER A 50 22.20 16.84 18.89
CA SER A 50 21.33 18.00 19.13
C SER A 50 19.89 17.61 19.46
N ILE A 51 19.32 16.65 18.72
CA ILE A 51 17.96 16.16 18.97
C ILE A 51 17.91 15.48 20.34
N ARG A 52 18.88 14.61 20.66
CA ARG A 52 18.97 13.91 21.95
C ARG A 52 19.02 14.89 23.11
N GLU A 53 19.84 15.91 23.03
CA GLU A 53 19.95 16.95 24.06
C GLU A 53 18.61 17.68 24.25
N LYS A 54 17.91 18.04 23.16
CA LYS A 54 16.62 18.70 23.23
C LYS A 54 15.54 17.81 23.87
N LEU A 55 15.50 16.53 23.52
CA LEU A 55 14.57 15.55 24.09
C LEU A 55 14.85 15.34 25.60
N GLN A 56 16.12 15.18 26.00
CA GLN A 56 16.51 15.02 27.40
C GLN A 56 16.13 16.23 28.28
N ARG A 57 16.05 17.43 27.70
CA ARG A 57 15.54 18.64 28.36
C ARG A 57 14.02 18.75 28.37
N GLY A 58 13.29 17.71 27.91
CA GLY A 58 11.83 17.71 27.82
C GLY A 58 11.25 18.51 26.64
N GLY A 59 12.09 18.87 25.66
CA GLY A 59 11.65 19.60 24.48
C GLY A 59 10.97 18.69 23.45
N THR A 60 10.13 19.29 22.59
CA THR A 60 9.51 18.64 21.43
C THR A 60 10.38 18.83 20.19
N VAL A 61 10.50 17.79 19.37
CA VAL A 61 11.28 17.79 18.13
C VAL A 61 10.38 17.41 16.96
N TYR A 62 10.55 18.07 15.81
CA TYR A 62 9.88 17.70 14.56
C TYR A 62 10.89 17.11 13.59
N ILE A 63 10.54 15.99 12.93
CA ILE A 63 11.36 15.32 11.91
C ILE A 63 10.49 15.11 10.69
N ALA A 64 10.99 15.50 9.51
CA ALA A 64 10.31 15.28 8.24
C ALA A 64 10.97 14.16 7.44
N GLY A 65 10.21 13.12 7.13
CA GLY A 65 10.61 12.04 6.22
C GLY A 65 10.18 12.37 4.79
N LEU A 66 11.11 12.35 3.84
CA LEU A 66 10.89 12.80 2.46
C LEU A 66 11.15 11.67 1.46
N ALA A 67 10.10 11.20 0.79
CA ALA A 67 10.19 10.30 -0.37
C ALA A 67 10.31 11.15 -1.64
N CYS A 68 11.53 11.46 -2.07
CA CYS A 68 11.80 12.21 -3.30
C CYS A 68 13.31 12.41 -3.54
N PRO A 69 13.77 12.37 -4.78
CA PRO A 69 13.16 11.63 -5.87
C PRO A 69 13.25 10.13 -5.58
N GLY A 70 12.29 9.38 -6.07
CA GLY A 70 12.24 7.93 -5.90
C GLY A 70 11.88 7.25 -7.20
N THR A 71 11.63 5.98 -7.13
CA THR A 71 11.10 5.21 -8.26
C THR A 71 9.62 5.55 -8.51
N HIS A 72 8.87 5.77 -7.42
CA HIS A 72 7.44 6.12 -7.42
C HIS A 72 6.99 6.62 -6.03
N ASN A 73 5.73 7.02 -5.89
CA ASN A 73 5.07 7.39 -4.63
C ASN A 73 5.83 8.43 -3.81
N THR A 74 6.13 9.57 -4.44
CA THR A 74 6.74 10.69 -3.73
C THR A 74 5.78 11.30 -2.70
N GLY A 75 6.33 11.82 -1.61
CA GLY A 75 5.53 12.35 -0.52
C GLY A 75 6.38 12.80 0.67
N VAL A 76 5.71 13.20 1.75
CA VAL A 76 6.35 13.63 2.99
C VAL A 76 5.56 13.20 4.22
N ALA A 77 6.27 12.73 5.24
CA ALA A 77 5.73 12.53 6.57
C ALA A 77 6.31 13.57 7.53
N LEU A 78 5.47 14.10 8.43
CA LEU A 78 5.89 14.93 9.56
C LEU A 78 5.63 14.16 10.84
N VAL A 79 6.64 14.04 11.67
CA VAL A 79 6.61 13.35 12.95
C VAL A 79 6.98 14.30 14.07
N GLU A 80 6.15 14.36 15.10
CA GLU A 80 6.44 15.00 16.37
C GLU A 80 7.07 13.96 17.31
N VAL A 81 8.14 14.33 18.01
CA VAL A 81 8.86 13.41 18.92
C VAL A 81 9.00 14.06 20.27
N THR A 82 8.59 13.35 21.33
CA THR A 82 8.82 13.72 22.73
C THR A 82 9.58 12.63 23.46
N GLN A 83 10.24 12.97 24.56
CA GLN A 83 10.89 11.98 25.41
C GLN A 83 9.89 11.09 26.16
N LYS A 84 8.69 11.58 26.39
CA LYS A 84 7.64 10.85 27.13
C LYS A 84 6.92 9.82 26.25
N ASP A 85 6.44 10.27 25.09
CA ASP A 85 5.49 9.51 24.27
C ASP A 85 6.14 8.91 22.98
N GLY A 86 7.40 9.27 22.71
CA GLY A 86 8.08 8.85 21.48
C GLY A 86 7.58 9.59 20.25
N PRO A 87 7.69 8.99 19.04
CA PRO A 87 7.28 9.58 17.79
C PRO A 87 5.75 9.47 17.60
N ARG A 88 5.11 10.59 17.24
CA ARG A 88 3.71 10.71 16.86
C ARG A 88 3.61 11.21 15.42
N LEU A 89 2.92 10.48 14.56
CA LEU A 89 2.68 10.88 13.17
C LEU A 89 1.68 12.05 13.13
N ILE A 90 2.05 13.14 12.46
CA ILE A 90 1.22 14.33 12.24
C ILE A 90 0.59 14.29 10.85
N VAL A 91 1.40 14.13 9.81
CA VAL A 91 0.96 13.96 8.42
C VAL A 91 1.77 12.87 7.75
N ASN A 92 1.15 12.20 6.77
CA ASN A 92 1.83 11.43 5.75
C ASN A 92 1.15 11.70 4.40
N ASN A 93 1.67 12.70 3.70
CA ASN A 93 1.10 13.24 2.48
C ASN A 93 1.72 12.58 1.25
N GLU A 94 0.91 11.91 0.45
CA GLU A 94 1.29 11.36 -0.85
C GLU A 94 1.03 12.41 -1.94
N GLU A 95 2.05 12.77 -2.73
CA GLU A 95 1.93 13.79 -3.79
C GLU A 95 0.84 13.44 -4.82
N GLU A 96 0.67 12.14 -5.12
CA GLU A 96 -0.34 11.68 -6.05
C GLU A 96 -1.77 12.13 -5.69
N ARG A 97 -2.08 12.22 -4.38
CA ARG A 97 -3.39 12.62 -3.89
C ARG A 97 -3.69 14.09 -4.12
N PHE A 98 -2.67 14.92 -4.19
CA PHE A 98 -2.82 16.35 -4.47
C PHE A 98 -2.70 16.67 -5.96
N SER A 99 -1.72 16.09 -6.63
CA SER A 99 -1.45 16.32 -8.05
C SER A 99 -2.42 15.59 -9.00
N GLY A 100 -3.09 14.53 -8.52
CA GLY A 100 -3.91 13.64 -9.36
C GLY A 100 -3.09 12.66 -10.20
N ASN A 101 -1.77 12.72 -10.15
CA ASN A 101 -0.86 11.88 -10.94
C ASN A 101 -0.45 10.64 -10.13
N LYS A 102 -1.13 9.53 -10.36
CA LYS A 102 -0.95 8.29 -9.61
C LYS A 102 0.47 7.72 -9.78
N HIS A 103 1.04 7.24 -8.66
CA HIS A 103 2.41 6.70 -8.60
C HIS A 103 3.49 7.70 -9.10
N THR A 104 3.25 9.00 -8.89
CA THR A 104 4.18 10.02 -9.34
C THR A 104 5.57 9.87 -8.71
N ASN A 105 6.61 10.17 -9.50
CA ASN A 105 8.00 10.25 -9.06
C ASN A 105 8.54 11.68 -9.07
N GLU A 106 7.66 12.66 -9.23
CA GLU A 106 8.04 14.06 -9.24
C GLU A 106 8.29 14.60 -7.82
N PHE A 107 8.88 15.78 -7.75
CA PHE A 107 9.10 16.45 -6.46
C PHE A 107 7.76 16.75 -5.78
N PRO A 108 7.56 16.39 -4.51
CA PRO A 108 6.26 16.43 -3.83
C PRO A 108 5.91 17.85 -3.36
N GLN A 109 5.72 18.76 -4.30
CA GLN A 109 5.46 20.17 -4.05
C GLN A 109 4.19 20.37 -3.21
N HIS A 110 3.07 19.77 -3.64
CA HIS A 110 1.78 19.97 -2.98
C HIS A 110 1.72 19.27 -1.62
N ALA A 111 2.33 18.10 -1.50
CA ALA A 111 2.43 17.39 -0.23
C ALA A 111 3.23 18.17 0.82
N LEU A 112 4.34 18.84 0.39
CA LEU A 112 5.15 19.71 1.25
C LEU A 112 4.42 21.01 1.60
N ASP A 113 3.68 21.61 0.65
CA ASP A 113 2.89 22.82 0.90
C ASP A 113 1.79 22.53 1.93
N ASP A 114 1.13 21.37 1.85
CA ASP A 114 0.11 20.98 2.82
C ASP A 114 0.73 20.69 4.20
N MET A 115 1.86 19.98 4.26
CA MET A 115 2.61 19.80 5.51
C MET A 115 2.97 21.14 6.16
N HIS A 116 3.37 22.12 5.38
CA HIS A 116 3.69 23.46 5.89
C HIS A 116 2.46 24.16 6.48
N LYS A 117 1.29 24.06 5.83
CA LYS A 117 0.03 24.58 6.37
C LYS A 117 -0.33 23.93 7.71
N VAL A 118 -0.10 22.61 7.84
CA VAL A 118 -0.31 21.89 9.11
C VAL A 118 0.61 22.45 10.19
N LEU A 119 1.91 22.62 9.91
CA LEU A 119 2.86 23.24 10.84
C LEU A 119 2.40 24.63 11.29
N GLN A 120 1.98 25.49 10.35
CA GLN A 120 1.50 26.84 10.66
C GLN A 120 0.27 26.83 11.58
N ARG A 121 -0.69 25.92 11.35
CA ARG A 121 -1.85 25.74 12.25
C ARG A 121 -1.43 25.28 13.65
N MET A 122 -0.32 24.57 13.78
CA MET A 122 0.26 24.18 15.07
C MET A 122 1.09 25.32 15.71
N GLY A 123 1.16 26.51 15.10
CA GLY A 123 1.99 27.63 15.54
C GLY A 123 3.50 27.36 15.35
N ARG A 124 3.85 26.55 14.36
CA ARG A 124 5.22 26.16 14.01
C ARG A 124 5.58 26.57 12.58
N ASP A 125 6.86 26.54 12.28
CA ASP A 125 7.35 26.81 10.92
C ASP A 125 8.39 25.75 10.52
N VAL A 126 8.81 25.76 9.27
CA VAL A 126 9.84 24.86 8.72
C VAL A 126 11.17 24.96 9.50
N GLY A 127 11.48 26.13 10.07
CA GLY A 127 12.63 26.31 10.97
C GLY A 127 12.57 25.48 12.26
N ASP A 128 11.41 25.00 12.67
CA ASP A 128 11.24 24.12 13.83
C ASP A 128 11.56 22.64 13.52
N ILE A 129 11.66 22.27 12.24
CA ILE A 129 12.03 20.92 11.82
C ILE A 129 13.51 20.69 12.09
N ALA A 130 13.81 19.81 13.01
CA ALA A 130 15.18 19.50 13.44
C ALA A 130 15.97 18.70 12.39
N ALA A 131 15.29 17.87 11.59
CA ALA A 131 15.91 17.08 10.54
C ALA A 131 14.94 16.80 9.39
N PHE A 132 15.47 16.87 8.17
CA PHE A 132 14.87 16.27 6.98
C PHE A 132 15.62 15.00 6.65
N VAL A 133 14.93 13.88 6.60
CA VAL A 133 15.49 12.55 6.28
C VAL A 133 14.85 12.01 5.01
N THR A 134 15.63 11.33 4.16
CA THR A 134 15.10 10.76 2.92
C THR A 134 14.83 9.27 3.09
N THR A 135 13.97 8.72 2.24
CA THR A 135 13.59 7.30 2.26
C THR A 135 14.60 6.39 1.54
N TRP A 136 15.65 6.97 0.95
CA TRP A 136 16.65 6.25 0.17
C TRP A 136 18.08 6.60 0.61
N ASP A 137 18.96 5.60 0.70
CA ASP A 137 20.40 5.79 0.69
C ASP A 137 20.86 6.04 -0.75
N TYR A 138 20.77 7.27 -1.23
CA TYR A 138 21.09 7.63 -2.61
C TYR A 138 22.51 7.21 -3.06
N PRO A 139 23.58 7.31 -2.25
CA PRO A 139 24.87 6.75 -2.60
C PRO A 139 24.81 5.24 -2.90
N ALA A 140 24.08 4.45 -2.11
CA ALA A 140 23.90 3.02 -2.34
C ALA A 140 23.09 2.76 -3.60
N LEU A 141 21.97 3.44 -3.75
CA LEU A 141 21.09 3.29 -4.90
C LEU A 141 21.78 3.60 -6.23
N LEU A 142 22.60 4.66 -6.28
CA LEU A 142 23.43 4.98 -7.45
C LEU A 142 24.50 3.92 -7.74
N ALA A 143 25.12 3.40 -6.69
CA ALA A 143 26.09 2.32 -6.84
C ALA A 143 25.45 1.04 -7.36
N MET A 144 24.21 0.73 -6.89
CA MET A 144 23.43 -0.40 -7.40
C MET A 144 23.01 -0.24 -8.85
N LEU A 145 22.64 0.98 -9.29
CA LEU A 145 22.36 1.24 -10.70
C LEU A 145 23.58 0.88 -11.58
N ILE A 146 24.80 1.29 -11.18
CA ILE A 146 26.02 0.96 -11.92
C ILE A 146 26.32 -0.53 -11.85
N ARG A 147 26.22 -1.16 -10.67
CA ARG A 147 26.39 -2.62 -10.52
C ARG A 147 25.49 -3.37 -11.49
N THR A 148 24.20 -3.10 -11.42
CA THR A 148 23.17 -3.75 -12.23
C THR A 148 23.38 -3.54 -13.73
N SER A 149 23.79 -2.32 -14.12
CA SER A 149 24.09 -2.00 -15.53
C SER A 149 25.36 -2.71 -16.05
N LEU A 150 26.25 -3.13 -15.17
CA LEU A 150 27.45 -3.88 -15.53
C LEU A 150 27.29 -5.40 -15.48
N GLU A 151 26.29 -5.91 -14.77
CA GLU A 151 26.07 -7.36 -14.58
C GLU A 151 25.96 -8.15 -15.88
N GLU A 152 25.27 -7.61 -16.88
CA GLU A 152 25.01 -8.23 -18.18
C GLU A 152 25.46 -7.33 -19.35
N ALA A 153 26.49 -6.52 -19.12
CA ALA A 153 26.99 -5.62 -20.18
C ALA A 153 27.41 -6.42 -21.42
N PRO A 154 27.18 -5.91 -22.66
CA PRO A 154 26.66 -4.57 -22.97
C PRO A 154 25.10 -4.46 -22.90
N ALA A 155 24.37 -5.57 -22.82
CA ALA A 155 22.91 -5.58 -22.92
C ALA A 155 22.23 -4.74 -21.81
N SER A 156 22.68 -4.86 -20.55
CA SER A 156 22.16 -4.15 -19.38
C SER A 156 22.53 -2.66 -19.30
N LEU A 157 23.40 -2.16 -20.18
CA LEU A 157 23.69 -0.71 -20.24
C LEU A 157 22.48 0.14 -20.62
N LYS A 158 21.48 -0.45 -21.26
CA LYS A 158 20.16 0.20 -21.52
C LYS A 158 19.49 0.69 -20.25
N LEU A 159 19.68 0.03 -19.11
CA LEU A 159 19.10 0.39 -17.81
C LEU A 159 19.47 1.81 -17.36
N LEU A 160 20.65 2.31 -17.74
CA LEU A 160 21.09 3.68 -17.44
C LEU A 160 20.14 4.75 -18.03
N ARG A 161 19.40 4.41 -19.09
CA ARG A 161 18.48 5.30 -19.81
C ARG A 161 17.02 4.83 -19.77
N ALA A 162 16.75 3.67 -19.17
CA ALA A 162 15.41 3.12 -19.15
C ALA A 162 14.43 4.09 -18.47
N PRO A 163 13.27 4.37 -19.08
CA PRO A 163 12.27 5.25 -18.48
C PRO A 163 11.64 4.65 -17.22
N ILE A 164 11.63 3.34 -17.17
CA ILE A 164 11.14 2.53 -16.05
C ILE A 164 12.32 1.66 -15.63
N ALA A 165 12.99 2.06 -14.58
CA ALA A 165 14.08 1.28 -14.02
C ALA A 165 13.67 0.76 -12.65
N PRO A 166 14.11 -0.43 -12.24
CA PRO A 166 13.99 -0.87 -10.85
C PRO A 166 14.86 -0.03 -9.91
N ALA A 167 15.69 0.85 -10.47
CA ALA A 167 16.53 1.81 -9.75
C ALA A 167 16.49 3.19 -10.41
N ILE A 168 17.04 4.21 -9.74
CA ILE A 168 17.18 5.56 -10.30
C ILE A 168 18.04 5.52 -11.58
N ASN A 169 17.54 6.10 -12.65
CA ASN A 169 18.28 6.28 -13.89
C ASN A 169 19.08 7.62 -13.92
N LEU A 170 19.86 7.85 -14.96
CA LEU A 170 20.67 9.07 -15.07
C LEU A 170 19.85 10.37 -15.09
N ARG A 171 18.61 10.36 -15.56
CA ARG A 171 17.71 11.52 -15.53
C ARG A 171 17.29 11.87 -14.11
N GLN A 172 16.96 10.86 -13.32
CA GLN A 172 16.57 11.06 -11.93
C GLN A 172 17.76 11.46 -11.05
N LEU A 173 18.99 11.07 -11.42
CA LEU A 173 20.19 11.53 -10.74
C LEU A 173 20.32 13.07 -10.70
N ASP A 174 19.92 13.77 -11.75
CA ASP A 174 19.94 15.24 -11.74
C ASP A 174 18.92 15.81 -10.73
N GLN A 175 17.78 15.16 -10.55
CA GLN A 175 16.81 15.53 -9.52
C GLN A 175 17.39 15.33 -8.11
N VAL A 176 18.04 14.18 -7.85
CA VAL A 176 18.72 13.90 -6.57
C VAL A 176 19.76 15.01 -6.28
N ARG A 177 20.60 15.36 -7.25
CA ARG A 177 21.63 16.40 -7.09
C ARG A 177 21.10 17.79 -6.75
N ARG A 178 19.86 18.10 -7.13
CA ARG A 178 19.21 19.40 -6.92
C ARG A 178 18.28 19.42 -5.72
N LEU A 179 18.00 18.25 -5.11
CA LEU A 179 16.95 18.08 -4.11
C LEU A 179 17.09 19.06 -2.93
N SER A 180 18.23 19.08 -2.26
CA SER A 180 18.49 19.92 -1.09
C SER A 180 18.36 21.42 -1.41
N ARG A 181 18.81 21.85 -2.60
CA ARG A 181 18.65 23.25 -3.05
C ARG A 181 17.20 23.55 -3.42
N ARG A 182 16.49 22.63 -4.07
CA ARG A 182 15.08 22.81 -4.43
C ARG A 182 14.22 22.96 -3.20
N LEU A 183 14.46 22.12 -2.20
CA LEU A 183 13.76 22.18 -0.91
C LEU A 183 14.05 23.50 -0.18
N GLY A 184 15.31 23.97 -0.13
CA GLY A 184 15.65 25.25 0.45
C GLY A 184 14.93 26.42 -0.23
N ARG A 185 14.91 26.46 -1.57
CA ARG A 185 14.21 27.52 -2.33
C ARG A 185 12.70 27.53 -2.10
N MET A 186 12.08 26.35 -1.97
CA MET A 186 10.66 26.24 -1.68
C MET A 186 10.26 26.98 -0.41
N TYR A 187 11.15 26.95 0.60
CA TYR A 187 10.93 27.63 1.88
C TYR A 187 11.64 29.00 1.98
N GLY A 188 11.98 29.61 0.84
CA GLY A 188 12.58 30.95 0.81
C GLY A 188 14.01 31.04 1.35
N LEU A 189 14.72 29.92 1.44
CA LEU A 189 16.11 29.88 1.92
C LEU A 189 17.07 30.01 0.75
N ASP A 190 18.03 30.97 0.85
CA ASP A 190 19.10 31.15 -0.13
C ASP A 190 20.19 30.05 -0.08
N LYS A 191 20.05 29.11 0.85
CA LYS A 191 21.00 28.02 1.08
C LYS A 191 20.37 26.64 0.84
N GLN A 192 21.23 25.64 0.70
CA GLN A 192 20.83 24.24 0.69
C GLN A 192 20.24 23.88 2.06
N LEU A 193 19.12 23.11 2.05
CA LEU A 193 18.55 22.50 3.23
C LEU A 193 19.11 21.08 3.35
N PRO A 194 19.92 20.78 4.39
CA PRO A 194 20.57 19.47 4.50
C PRO A 194 19.56 18.34 4.69
N LEU A 195 19.84 17.21 4.05
CA LEU A 195 19.05 15.98 4.11
C LEU A 195 19.92 14.82 4.58
N ILE A 196 19.38 13.92 5.35
CA ILE A 196 20.04 12.68 5.80
C ILE A 196 19.44 11.50 5.04
N CYS A 197 20.30 10.76 4.34
CA CYS A 197 19.91 9.63 3.51
C CYS A 197 19.77 8.36 4.38
N MET A 198 18.55 7.85 4.53
CA MET A 198 18.24 6.68 5.34
C MET A 198 18.09 5.43 4.45
N PRO A 199 18.49 4.22 4.91
CA PRO A 199 18.35 3.00 4.14
C PRO A 199 16.87 2.62 3.94
N HIS A 200 16.48 2.30 2.71
CA HIS A 200 15.09 2.09 2.32
C HIS A 200 14.43 0.93 3.07
N HIS A 201 15.05 -0.26 3.03
CA HIS A 201 14.49 -1.44 3.71
C HIS A 201 14.52 -1.34 5.24
N ASP A 202 15.50 -0.64 5.83
CA ASP A 202 15.51 -0.39 7.27
C ASP A 202 14.33 0.49 7.68
N ASN A 203 13.97 1.47 6.85
CA ASN A 203 12.80 2.31 7.08
C ASN A 203 11.50 1.48 7.05
N HIS A 204 11.32 0.61 6.04
CA HIS A 204 10.19 -0.33 5.98
C HIS A 204 10.12 -1.21 7.24
N ALA A 205 11.23 -1.84 7.58
CA ALA A 205 11.30 -2.76 8.72
C ALA A 205 10.99 -2.04 10.04
N TRP A 206 11.59 -0.87 10.25
CA TRP A 206 11.48 -0.15 11.52
C TRP A 206 10.06 0.32 11.79
N TYR A 207 9.41 1.04 10.87
CA TYR A 207 8.05 1.52 11.15
C TYR A 207 7.05 0.38 11.27
N SER A 208 7.19 -0.66 10.45
CA SER A 208 6.29 -1.79 10.49
C SER A 208 6.41 -2.57 11.80
N PHE A 209 7.64 -2.76 12.29
CA PHE A 209 7.89 -3.37 13.58
C PHE A 209 7.36 -2.51 14.73
N THR A 210 7.71 -1.23 14.78
CA THR A 210 7.33 -0.35 15.89
C THR A 210 5.84 -0.04 15.94
N ALA A 211 5.16 -0.04 14.79
CA ALA A 211 3.71 0.08 14.70
C ALA A 211 2.96 -1.23 15.00
N SER A 212 3.66 -2.36 15.06
CA SER A 212 3.04 -3.67 15.28
C SER A 212 2.70 -3.91 16.75
N PRO A 213 1.72 -4.79 17.03
CA PRO A 213 1.41 -5.24 18.40
C PRO A 213 2.57 -6.01 19.04
N PHE A 214 3.58 -6.41 18.25
CA PHE A 214 4.74 -7.16 18.72
C PHE A 214 5.89 -6.25 19.21
N ALA A 215 5.79 -4.93 19.01
CA ALA A 215 6.88 -4.00 19.35
C ALA A 215 7.24 -3.99 20.84
N ASP A 216 6.27 -4.19 21.72
CA ASP A 216 6.44 -4.15 23.18
C ASP A 216 6.80 -5.50 23.80
N THR A 217 6.88 -6.56 23.00
CA THR A 217 7.22 -7.88 23.49
C THR A 217 8.74 -8.01 23.72
N ARG A 218 9.13 -8.82 24.69
CA ARG A 218 10.53 -9.25 24.88
C ARG A 218 10.92 -10.41 23.98
N GLU A 219 9.94 -11.00 23.32
CA GLU A 219 10.14 -12.14 22.45
C GLU A 219 10.71 -11.72 21.11
N ARG A 220 11.33 -12.65 20.42
CA ARG A 220 11.83 -12.44 19.07
C ARG A 220 10.68 -12.21 18.09
N VAL A 221 10.88 -11.28 17.18
CA VAL A 221 9.98 -11.00 16.07
C VAL A 221 10.75 -11.10 14.77
N ALA A 222 10.32 -11.96 13.89
CA ALA A 222 10.83 -12.01 12.52
C ALA A 222 10.24 -10.85 11.70
N ILE A 223 11.06 -10.17 10.90
CA ILE A 223 10.60 -9.08 10.03
C ILE A 223 11.08 -9.39 8.62
N ALA A 224 10.15 -9.43 7.68
CA ALA A 224 10.45 -9.62 6.26
C ALA A 224 10.06 -8.36 5.48
N VAL A 225 11.05 -7.71 4.85
CA VAL A 225 10.86 -6.70 3.84
C VAL A 225 10.96 -7.39 2.48
N LEU A 226 9.82 -7.58 1.84
CA LEU A 226 9.72 -8.13 0.49
C LEU A 226 9.21 -7.02 -0.42
N ASP A 227 10.08 -6.55 -1.33
CA ASP A 227 9.78 -5.36 -2.11
C ASP A 227 10.07 -5.54 -3.60
N GLY A 228 9.71 -4.55 -4.40
CA GLY A 228 10.10 -4.46 -5.80
C GLY A 228 11.59 -4.18 -5.91
N THR A 229 12.08 -3.20 -5.13
CA THR A 229 13.49 -2.78 -5.11
C THR A 229 13.79 -1.98 -3.84
N GLY A 230 15.03 -2.06 -3.37
CA GLY A 230 15.57 -1.22 -2.31
C GLY A 230 16.87 -0.55 -2.72
N ASP A 231 17.60 0.03 -1.78
CA ASP A 231 18.91 0.66 -2.06
C ASP A 231 19.96 -0.33 -2.52
N VAL A 232 19.90 -1.58 -2.02
CA VAL A 232 20.92 -2.61 -2.23
C VAL A 232 20.30 -3.91 -2.76
N GLY A 233 19.09 -4.25 -2.33
CA GLY A 233 18.41 -5.47 -2.72
C GLY A 233 16.90 -5.28 -2.76
N SER A 234 16.18 -6.38 -2.95
CA SER A 234 14.72 -6.44 -3.00
C SER A 234 14.10 -7.31 -1.89
N ILE A 235 14.92 -8.10 -1.21
CA ILE A 235 14.55 -8.94 -0.08
C ILE A 235 15.51 -8.65 1.07
N SER A 236 14.97 -8.21 2.21
CA SER A 236 15.75 -8.04 3.44
C SER A 236 15.01 -8.68 4.62
N LEU A 237 15.75 -9.48 5.39
CA LEU A 237 15.22 -10.23 6.53
C LEU A 237 15.88 -9.73 7.81
N TYR A 238 15.08 -9.54 8.84
CA TYR A 238 15.54 -9.02 10.13
C TYR A 238 14.98 -9.87 11.28
N VAL A 239 15.60 -9.74 12.44
CA VAL A 239 15.05 -10.15 13.72
C VAL A 239 15.08 -8.96 14.67
N ALA A 240 13.97 -8.73 15.36
CA ALA A 240 13.90 -7.81 16.48
C ALA A 240 13.88 -8.62 17.79
N GLU A 241 14.70 -8.21 18.77
CA GLU A 241 14.77 -8.80 20.09
C GLU A 241 15.11 -7.71 21.11
N ASN A 242 14.38 -7.66 22.21
CA ASN A 242 14.55 -6.62 23.25
C ASN A 242 14.46 -5.18 22.71
N GLY A 243 13.71 -4.98 21.64
CA GLY A 243 13.53 -3.67 21.03
C GLY A 243 14.61 -3.24 20.03
N GLU A 244 15.66 -4.02 19.87
CA GLU A 244 16.71 -3.80 18.87
C GLU A 244 16.45 -4.66 17.64
N MET A 245 16.66 -4.08 16.45
CA MET A 245 16.46 -4.75 15.18
C MET A 245 17.82 -5.04 14.53
N LYS A 246 18.00 -6.28 14.07
CA LYS A 246 19.21 -6.73 13.35
C LYS A 246 18.86 -7.31 12.00
N GLN A 247 19.52 -6.85 10.95
CA GLN A 247 19.45 -7.47 9.63
C GLN A 247 20.19 -8.81 9.63
N LEU A 248 19.51 -9.86 9.16
CA LEU A 248 20.04 -11.20 9.01
C LEU A 248 20.49 -11.49 7.59
N TYR A 249 19.76 -10.94 6.61
CA TYR A 249 19.97 -11.21 5.19
C TYR A 249 19.53 -10.04 4.34
N CYS A 250 20.25 -9.82 3.24
CA CYS A 250 19.83 -9.00 2.11
C CYS A 250 20.31 -9.71 0.84
N ASN A 251 19.44 -9.83 -0.17
CA ASN A 251 19.81 -10.55 -1.40
C ASN A 251 20.75 -9.78 -2.33
N GLU A 252 21.05 -8.51 -2.04
CA GLU A 252 21.94 -7.64 -2.81
C GLU A 252 21.70 -7.66 -4.35
N SER A 253 20.44 -7.86 -4.75
CA SER A 253 20.02 -7.92 -6.16
C SER A 253 18.70 -7.19 -6.35
N LEU A 254 18.61 -6.40 -7.42
CA LEU A 254 17.38 -5.71 -7.78
C LEU A 254 16.46 -6.57 -8.67
N PHE A 255 16.98 -7.64 -9.24
CA PHE A 255 16.22 -8.49 -10.17
C PHE A 255 15.78 -9.82 -9.59
N ASP A 256 16.47 -10.31 -8.55
CA ASP A 256 16.06 -11.48 -7.80
C ASP A 256 14.92 -11.07 -6.82
N SER A 257 13.86 -10.51 -7.39
CA SER A 257 12.79 -9.79 -6.72
C SER A 257 11.44 -10.42 -6.99
N LEU A 258 10.70 -10.69 -5.91
CA LEU A 258 9.31 -11.13 -6.00
C LEU A 258 8.39 -10.05 -6.55
N GLY A 259 8.64 -8.80 -6.15
CA GLY A 259 7.89 -7.65 -6.66
C GLY A 259 8.13 -7.46 -8.16
N ALA A 260 9.39 -7.46 -8.62
CA ALA A 260 9.71 -7.35 -10.04
C ALA A 260 9.12 -8.51 -10.87
N PHE A 261 9.20 -9.76 -10.38
CA PHE A 261 8.56 -10.91 -11.01
C PHE A 261 7.07 -10.67 -11.23
N TYR A 262 6.36 -10.26 -10.18
CA TYR A 262 4.93 -10.04 -10.26
C TYR A 262 4.56 -8.84 -11.15
N THR A 263 5.26 -7.72 -10.99
CA THR A 263 5.06 -6.48 -11.78
C THR A 263 5.28 -6.71 -13.27
N VAL A 264 6.39 -7.36 -13.65
CA VAL A 264 6.71 -7.57 -15.08
C VAL A 264 5.71 -8.49 -15.74
N ILE A 265 5.36 -9.63 -15.11
CA ILE A 265 4.41 -10.56 -15.71
C ILE A 265 3.00 -9.96 -15.72
N SER A 266 2.56 -9.36 -14.63
CA SER A 266 1.22 -8.76 -14.56
C SER A 266 1.02 -7.64 -15.58
N SER A 267 2.03 -6.82 -15.82
CA SER A 267 1.95 -5.74 -16.81
C SER A 267 2.01 -6.28 -18.24
N SER A 268 2.94 -7.16 -18.53
CA SER A 268 3.18 -7.68 -19.89
C SER A 268 2.19 -8.76 -20.34
N GLN A 269 1.47 -9.41 -19.44
CA GLN A 269 0.37 -10.32 -19.78
C GLN A 269 -1.01 -9.72 -19.53
N GLY A 270 -1.13 -8.82 -18.56
CA GLY A 270 -2.37 -8.11 -18.26
C GLY A 270 -2.59 -6.88 -19.14
N GLY A 271 -1.54 -6.29 -19.70
CA GLY A 271 -1.63 -5.08 -20.53
C GLY A 271 -1.85 -3.79 -19.74
N TRP A 272 -1.54 -3.76 -18.44
CA TRP A 272 -1.61 -2.57 -17.60
C TRP A 272 -0.21 -2.01 -17.30
N THR A 273 -0.14 -0.74 -16.96
CA THR A 273 1.11 -0.10 -16.56
C THR A 273 1.62 -0.65 -15.22
N TRP A 274 2.93 -0.61 -15.02
CA TRP A 274 3.58 -0.96 -13.77
C TRP A 274 2.96 -0.21 -12.59
N LEU A 275 2.96 -0.81 -11.41
CA LEU A 275 2.36 -0.32 -10.17
C LEU A 275 0.80 -0.23 -10.20
N SER A 276 0.19 -0.40 -11.37
CA SER A 276 -1.26 -0.52 -11.53
C SER A 276 -1.70 -1.94 -11.89
N SER A 277 -0.78 -2.78 -12.36
CA SER A 277 -1.06 -4.13 -12.85
C SER A 277 -1.24 -5.15 -11.74
N GLU A 278 -0.47 -5.07 -10.68
CA GLU A 278 -0.33 -6.11 -9.66
C GLU A 278 -1.65 -6.44 -8.96
N GLY A 279 -2.31 -5.42 -8.42
CA GLY A 279 -3.60 -5.62 -7.76
C GLY A 279 -4.75 -6.03 -8.70
N ARG A 280 -4.66 -5.67 -9.99
CA ARG A 280 -5.61 -6.10 -11.03
C ARG A 280 -5.39 -7.56 -11.40
N TYR A 281 -4.14 -7.95 -11.55
CA TYR A 281 -3.74 -9.30 -11.92
C TYR A 281 -4.01 -10.30 -10.79
N MET A 282 -3.78 -9.89 -9.52
CA MET A 282 -4.20 -10.65 -8.34
C MET A 282 -5.73 -10.88 -8.33
N GLY A 283 -6.51 -9.85 -8.68
CA GLY A 283 -7.96 -9.99 -8.82
C GLY A 283 -8.38 -10.91 -9.98
N ALA A 284 -7.62 -10.93 -11.07
CA ALA A 284 -7.86 -11.84 -12.20
C ALA A 284 -7.51 -13.30 -11.84
N ALA A 285 -6.51 -13.53 -11.00
CA ALA A 285 -6.10 -14.86 -10.55
C ALA A 285 -7.24 -15.62 -9.86
N ALA A 286 -8.12 -14.93 -9.14
CA ALA A 286 -9.29 -15.52 -8.49
C ALA A 286 -10.29 -16.19 -9.45
N TRP A 287 -10.21 -15.88 -10.75
CA TRP A 287 -11.05 -16.46 -11.81
C TRP A 287 -10.37 -17.61 -12.56
N GLY A 288 -9.07 -17.78 -12.38
CA GLY A 288 -8.24 -18.82 -13.00
C GLY A 288 -8.21 -20.12 -12.20
N ASP A 289 -7.50 -21.10 -12.75
CA ASP A 289 -7.24 -22.36 -12.06
C ASP A 289 -6.13 -22.19 -11.03
N MET A 290 -6.48 -22.06 -9.75
CA MET A 290 -5.57 -21.94 -8.62
C MET A 290 -5.04 -23.30 -8.12
N ASN A 291 -5.24 -24.39 -8.85
CA ASN A 291 -4.72 -25.70 -8.48
C ASN A 291 -3.37 -25.96 -9.18
N ARG A 292 -2.33 -26.20 -8.38
CA ARG A 292 -0.95 -26.47 -8.86
C ARG A 292 -0.84 -27.71 -9.74
N ALA A 293 -1.76 -28.67 -9.62
CA ALA A 293 -1.74 -29.90 -10.41
C ALA A 293 -2.40 -29.74 -11.79
N THR A 294 -3.42 -28.89 -11.90
CA THR A 294 -4.26 -28.75 -13.10
C THR A 294 -4.01 -27.48 -13.90
N ASN A 295 -3.48 -26.42 -13.25
CA ASN A 295 -3.16 -25.19 -13.97
C ASN A 295 -2.17 -25.42 -15.12
N PRO A 296 -2.52 -25.03 -16.36
CA PRO A 296 -1.75 -25.39 -17.55
C PRO A 296 -0.38 -24.71 -17.66
N TYR A 297 -0.14 -23.64 -16.90
CA TYR A 297 1.08 -22.82 -16.95
C TYR A 297 2.01 -23.03 -15.77
N TYR A 298 1.47 -23.31 -14.58
CA TYR A 298 2.20 -23.28 -13.31
C TYR A 298 3.48 -24.15 -13.33
N GLN A 299 3.40 -25.42 -13.75
CA GLN A 299 4.54 -26.33 -13.72
C GLN A 299 5.72 -25.88 -14.59
N ARG A 300 5.45 -25.12 -15.65
CA ARG A 300 6.47 -24.56 -16.54
C ARG A 300 6.94 -23.19 -16.05
N LEU A 301 6.01 -22.34 -15.55
CA LEU A 301 6.30 -20.98 -15.12
C LEU A 301 7.18 -20.93 -13.86
N LYS A 302 7.05 -21.89 -12.94
CA LYS A 302 7.88 -21.94 -11.73
C LYS A 302 9.39 -21.99 -12.01
N ALA A 303 9.80 -22.37 -13.23
CA ALA A 303 11.21 -22.35 -13.65
C ALA A 303 11.78 -20.92 -13.81
N VAL A 304 10.95 -19.90 -13.79
CA VAL A 304 11.40 -18.49 -13.86
C VAL A 304 12.06 -18.04 -12.56
N LEU A 305 11.60 -18.55 -11.42
CA LEU A 305 12.23 -18.31 -10.13
C LEU A 305 12.86 -19.61 -9.61
N GLN A 306 14.14 -19.55 -9.27
CA GLN A 306 14.86 -20.65 -8.67
C GLN A 306 14.90 -20.44 -7.15
N LEU A 307 14.30 -21.37 -6.41
CA LEU A 307 14.30 -21.38 -4.94
C LEU A 307 15.57 -22.09 -4.46
N GLY A 308 16.51 -21.32 -3.96
CA GLY A 308 17.83 -21.80 -3.57
C GLY A 308 17.98 -22.01 -2.05
N PRO A 309 19.16 -22.38 -1.57
CA PRO A 309 19.42 -22.56 -0.15
C PRO A 309 19.24 -21.26 0.63
N ASN A 310 19.00 -21.38 1.94
CA ASN A 310 18.88 -20.25 2.86
C ASN A 310 17.78 -19.23 2.47
N GLY A 311 16.67 -19.72 1.92
CA GLY A 311 15.55 -18.87 1.52
C GLY A 311 15.83 -17.96 0.31
N SER A 312 16.94 -18.18 -0.41
CA SER A 312 17.26 -17.35 -1.57
C SER A 312 16.29 -17.60 -2.72
N VAL A 313 15.94 -16.53 -3.41
CA VAL A 313 15.15 -16.55 -4.64
C VAL A 313 16.01 -15.93 -5.74
N GLN A 314 16.13 -16.60 -6.87
CA GLN A 314 16.97 -16.16 -7.96
C GLN A 314 16.19 -16.19 -9.29
N LEU A 315 16.33 -15.15 -10.07
CA LEU A 315 15.75 -15.06 -11.40
C LEU A 315 16.48 -15.98 -12.37
N ASN A 316 15.74 -16.80 -13.11
CA ASN A 316 16.29 -17.54 -14.22
C ASN A 316 16.49 -16.64 -15.45
N ARG A 317 17.69 -16.12 -15.59
CA ARG A 317 18.10 -15.20 -16.68
C ARG A 317 18.16 -15.87 -18.07
N ALA A 318 17.95 -17.17 -18.17
CA ALA A 318 17.74 -17.84 -19.45
C ALA A 318 16.30 -17.73 -19.95
N MET A 319 15.34 -17.42 -19.07
CA MET A 319 13.92 -17.27 -19.40
C MET A 319 13.49 -15.81 -19.42
N ALA A 320 13.95 -15.04 -18.44
CA ALA A 320 13.60 -13.64 -18.25
C ALA A 320 14.69 -12.70 -18.76
N ASN A 321 14.33 -11.54 -19.26
CA ASN A 321 15.24 -10.51 -19.78
C ASN A 321 15.03 -9.13 -19.15
N TRP A 322 14.17 -8.99 -18.12
CA TRP A 322 13.90 -7.68 -17.52
C TRP A 322 15.08 -7.06 -16.76
N TYR A 323 16.13 -7.85 -16.50
CA TYR A 323 17.41 -7.36 -16.00
C TYR A 323 18.21 -6.55 -17.05
N ALA A 324 17.85 -6.63 -18.31
CA ALA A 324 18.53 -5.93 -19.41
C ALA A 324 17.59 -5.01 -20.19
N ASP A 325 16.34 -5.43 -20.41
CA ASP A 325 15.37 -4.72 -21.24
C ASP A 325 13.94 -4.90 -20.67
N PRO A 326 13.63 -4.28 -19.53
CA PRO A 326 12.36 -4.52 -18.83
C PRO A 326 11.13 -3.96 -19.56
N ALA A 327 11.31 -2.94 -20.40
CA ALA A 327 10.21 -2.23 -21.05
C ALA A 327 9.83 -2.85 -22.39
N ASP A 328 10.82 -3.11 -23.26
CA ASP A 328 10.56 -3.50 -24.65
C ASP A 328 10.64 -5.02 -24.86
N ASN A 329 11.51 -5.70 -24.14
CA ASN A 329 11.83 -7.11 -24.36
C ASN A 329 12.05 -7.89 -23.05
N PRO A 330 11.04 -7.95 -22.16
CA PRO A 330 11.22 -8.54 -20.84
C PRO A 330 11.41 -10.06 -20.84
N TYR A 331 11.15 -10.78 -21.96
CA TYR A 331 11.15 -12.22 -22.04
C TYR A 331 12.19 -12.73 -23.04
N HIS A 332 12.84 -13.84 -22.69
CA HIS A 332 13.51 -14.70 -23.67
C HIS A 332 12.55 -15.77 -24.22
N GLN A 333 12.95 -16.42 -25.32
CA GLN A 333 12.08 -17.36 -26.03
C GLN A 333 11.45 -18.44 -25.13
N PRO A 334 12.15 -19.07 -24.14
CA PRO A 334 11.52 -20.07 -23.27
C PRO A 334 10.34 -19.54 -22.46
N LEU A 335 10.33 -18.27 -22.09
CA LEU A 335 9.20 -17.66 -21.38
C LEU A 335 8.08 -17.29 -22.36
N ILE A 336 8.42 -16.84 -23.57
CA ILE A 336 7.44 -16.62 -24.66
C ILE A 336 6.71 -17.93 -25.02
N ASP A 337 7.41 -19.06 -25.04
CA ASP A 337 6.81 -20.38 -25.31
C ASP A 337 5.83 -20.84 -24.20
N ILE A 338 5.88 -20.21 -23.02
CA ILE A 338 4.97 -20.49 -21.91
C ILE A 338 3.80 -19.51 -21.91
N LEU A 339 4.09 -18.21 -21.88
CA LEU A 339 3.09 -17.16 -21.65
C LEU A 339 2.59 -16.49 -22.94
N GLY A 340 3.24 -16.74 -24.06
CA GLY A 340 3.09 -15.94 -25.27
C GLY A 340 3.96 -14.67 -25.24
N PRO A 341 3.98 -13.89 -26.33
CA PRO A 341 4.74 -12.65 -26.40
C PRO A 341 4.21 -11.63 -25.40
N PRO A 342 5.11 -10.78 -24.83
CA PRO A 342 4.66 -9.71 -23.94
C PRO A 342 3.81 -8.71 -24.72
N LEU A 343 2.74 -8.21 -24.09
CA LEU A 343 1.97 -7.09 -24.59
C LEU A 343 2.85 -5.83 -24.53
N ARG A 344 2.79 -5.00 -25.55
CA ARG A 344 3.48 -3.72 -25.55
C ARG A 344 2.70 -2.70 -24.70
N PRO A 345 3.37 -1.66 -24.12
CA PRO A 345 2.68 -0.62 -23.36
C PRO A 345 1.60 0.13 -24.16
N ASP A 346 1.71 0.18 -25.49
CA ASP A 346 0.73 0.75 -26.41
C ASP A 346 -0.45 -0.20 -26.71
N GLN A 347 -0.31 -1.47 -26.39
CA GLN A 347 -1.37 -2.48 -26.43
C GLN A 347 -2.06 -2.57 -25.06
N LEU A 348 -2.42 -1.43 -24.51
CA LEU A 348 -3.19 -1.37 -23.28
C LEU A 348 -4.39 -2.30 -23.38
N TRP A 349 -4.66 -2.97 -22.27
CA TRP A 349 -5.86 -3.77 -22.12
C TRP A 349 -7.07 -2.96 -22.56
N ASN A 350 -7.58 -3.30 -23.74
CA ASN A 350 -8.78 -2.68 -24.26
C ASN A 350 -9.92 -2.96 -23.28
N PRO A 351 -10.65 -1.94 -22.79
CA PRO A 351 -11.86 -2.14 -22.02
C PRO A 351 -12.89 -3.06 -22.70
N ASP A 352 -12.90 -3.10 -24.05
CA ASP A 352 -13.73 -4.02 -24.83
C ASP A 352 -13.15 -5.45 -24.91
N ALA A 353 -11.86 -5.64 -24.60
CA ALA A 353 -11.26 -6.95 -24.34
C ALA A 353 -11.40 -7.37 -22.88
N VAL A 354 -12.17 -6.63 -22.10
CA VAL A 354 -12.50 -6.89 -20.72
C VAL A 354 -13.14 -8.25 -20.60
N LEU A 355 -12.56 -9.01 -19.72
CA LEU A 355 -13.08 -10.23 -19.14
C LEU A 355 -14.49 -9.97 -18.61
N ARG A 356 -15.50 -10.15 -19.44
CA ARG A 356 -16.86 -10.25 -18.94
C ARG A 356 -16.93 -11.53 -18.13
N VAL A 357 -17.55 -11.45 -16.98
CA VAL A 357 -17.69 -12.60 -16.07
C VAL A 357 -18.31 -13.79 -16.80
N GLU A 358 -19.28 -13.55 -17.69
CA GLU A 358 -19.93 -14.55 -18.50
C GLU A 358 -19.00 -15.22 -19.51
N ASP A 359 -17.98 -14.52 -19.98
CA ASP A 359 -17.06 -15.01 -21.01
C ASP A 359 -15.93 -15.90 -20.45
N ILE A 360 -15.67 -15.87 -19.14
CA ILE A 360 -14.52 -16.57 -18.52
C ILE A 360 -14.54 -18.07 -18.83
N ASN A 361 -15.71 -18.68 -18.79
CA ASN A 361 -15.86 -20.12 -19.04
C ASN A 361 -16.18 -20.45 -20.51
N HIS A 362 -16.52 -19.44 -21.33
CA HIS A 362 -16.99 -19.63 -22.69
C HIS A 362 -16.02 -19.16 -23.78
N ARG A 363 -15.03 -18.33 -23.40
CA ARG A 363 -14.02 -17.80 -24.32
C ARG A 363 -12.62 -18.30 -23.95
N PRO A 364 -11.97 -19.08 -24.84
CA PRO A 364 -10.65 -19.65 -24.56
C PRO A 364 -9.57 -18.59 -24.26
N ASP A 365 -9.61 -17.44 -24.95
CA ASP A 365 -8.67 -16.33 -24.73
C ASP A 365 -8.82 -15.68 -23.36
N THR A 366 -10.04 -15.61 -22.83
CA THR A 366 -10.34 -15.11 -21.49
C THR A 366 -9.85 -16.08 -20.41
N LYS A 367 -10.16 -17.39 -20.60
CA LYS A 367 -9.70 -18.45 -19.69
C LYS A 367 -8.17 -18.52 -19.66
N ASP A 368 -7.51 -18.43 -20.81
CA ASP A 368 -6.06 -18.40 -20.93
C ASP A 368 -5.43 -17.28 -20.06
N ARG A 369 -5.97 -16.09 -20.11
CA ARG A 369 -5.45 -14.93 -19.35
C ARG A 369 -5.60 -15.10 -17.84
N VAL A 370 -6.75 -15.56 -17.37
CA VAL A 370 -6.95 -15.75 -15.92
C VAL A 370 -6.15 -16.94 -15.39
N ASP A 371 -5.93 -17.99 -16.19
CA ASP A 371 -5.07 -19.13 -15.82
C ASP A 371 -3.59 -18.73 -15.75
N LYS A 372 -3.11 -17.83 -16.62
CA LYS A 372 -1.77 -17.21 -16.51
C LYS A 372 -1.65 -16.36 -15.25
N ALA A 373 -2.69 -15.59 -14.91
CA ALA A 373 -2.71 -14.83 -13.67
C ALA A 373 -2.68 -15.73 -12.44
N ALA A 374 -3.46 -16.81 -12.44
CA ALA A 374 -3.45 -17.83 -11.39
C ALA A 374 -2.07 -18.52 -11.27
N ALA A 375 -1.46 -18.91 -12.39
CA ALA A 375 -0.11 -19.50 -12.38
C ALA A 375 0.95 -18.56 -11.80
N THR A 376 0.88 -17.26 -12.15
CA THR A 376 1.79 -16.24 -11.62
C THR A 376 1.62 -16.10 -10.10
N GLN A 377 0.38 -16.05 -9.62
CA GLN A 377 0.07 -16.00 -8.19
C GLN A 377 0.61 -17.24 -7.46
N LEU A 378 0.41 -18.44 -8.00
CA LEU A 378 0.90 -19.69 -7.40
C LEU A 378 2.44 -19.74 -7.29
N VAL A 379 3.17 -19.33 -8.34
CA VAL A 379 4.65 -19.26 -8.30
C VAL A 379 5.13 -18.23 -7.30
N PHE A 380 4.45 -17.10 -7.22
CA PHE A 380 4.74 -16.04 -6.26
C PHE A 380 4.52 -16.51 -4.82
N GLU A 381 3.41 -17.20 -4.53
CA GLU A 381 3.11 -17.78 -3.21
C GLU A 381 4.17 -18.79 -2.77
N ASP A 382 4.59 -19.69 -3.67
CA ASP A 382 5.64 -20.66 -3.38
C ASP A 382 6.97 -19.99 -3.00
N ALA A 383 7.31 -18.91 -3.69
CA ALA A 383 8.53 -18.16 -3.40
C ALA A 383 8.42 -17.35 -2.08
N MET A 384 7.26 -16.77 -1.77
CA MET A 384 7.01 -16.15 -0.47
C MET A 384 7.17 -17.16 0.67
N ILE A 385 6.51 -18.31 0.56
CA ILE A 385 6.59 -19.40 1.55
C ILE A 385 8.04 -19.83 1.76
N HIS A 386 8.80 -19.99 0.67
CA HIS A 386 10.21 -20.38 0.74
C HIS A 386 11.08 -19.40 1.55
N VAL A 387 10.91 -18.10 1.31
CA VAL A 387 11.65 -17.05 2.04
C VAL A 387 11.26 -17.04 3.52
N ILE A 388 9.96 -17.10 3.82
CA ILE A 388 9.45 -17.03 5.19
C ILE A 388 9.76 -18.33 5.97
N ASP A 389 9.71 -19.51 5.35
CA ASP A 389 10.14 -20.77 5.96
C ASP A 389 11.57 -20.66 6.48
N HIS A 390 12.49 -20.15 5.66
CA HIS A 390 13.86 -19.92 6.07
C HIS A 390 13.97 -18.94 7.23
N LEU A 391 13.26 -17.82 7.18
CA LEU A 391 13.28 -16.79 8.21
C LEU A 391 12.77 -17.33 9.56
N LEU A 392 11.64 -18.04 9.56
CA LEU A 392 11.05 -18.61 10.78
C LEU A 392 11.92 -19.71 11.38
N ARG A 393 12.55 -20.56 10.56
CA ARG A 393 13.52 -21.57 11.03
C ARG A 393 14.76 -20.93 11.62
N THR A 394 15.26 -19.87 11.00
CA THR A 394 16.50 -19.18 11.45
C THR A 394 16.27 -18.42 12.75
N THR A 395 15.11 -17.80 12.91
CA THR A 395 14.81 -16.98 14.10
C THR A 395 14.20 -17.77 15.25
N GLY A 396 13.56 -18.92 14.96
CA GLY A 396 12.88 -19.75 15.97
C GLY A 396 11.64 -19.10 16.59
N THR A 397 11.11 -18.02 15.95
CA THR A 397 9.91 -17.30 16.42
C THR A 397 8.67 -17.72 15.65
N ASP A 398 7.50 -17.50 16.23
CA ASP A 398 6.18 -17.62 15.60
C ASP A 398 5.55 -16.27 15.26
N ARG A 399 6.27 -15.16 15.45
CA ARG A 399 5.81 -13.80 15.17
C ARG A 399 6.49 -13.24 13.95
N LEU A 400 5.69 -12.80 12.98
CA LEU A 400 6.14 -12.22 11.72
C LEU A 400 5.52 -10.83 11.49
N VAL A 401 6.36 -9.86 11.22
CA VAL A 401 5.98 -8.59 10.60
C VAL A 401 6.37 -8.67 9.13
N LEU A 402 5.37 -8.53 8.24
CA LEU A 402 5.58 -8.56 6.79
C LEU A 402 5.33 -7.16 6.20
N THR A 403 6.28 -6.66 5.40
CA THR A 403 6.24 -5.32 4.82
C THR A 403 6.95 -5.25 3.46
N GLY A 404 6.96 -4.07 2.81
CA GLY A 404 7.38 -3.90 1.42
C GLY A 404 6.20 -3.99 0.47
N GLY A 405 6.38 -3.61 -0.79
CA GLY A 405 5.33 -3.62 -1.81
C GLY A 405 4.67 -4.99 -2.04
N VAL A 406 5.43 -6.08 -1.85
CA VAL A 406 4.96 -7.46 -1.94
C VAL A 406 3.87 -7.78 -0.91
N ALA A 407 3.94 -7.19 0.28
CA ALA A 407 2.94 -7.37 1.34
C ALA A 407 1.55 -6.78 1.01
N LEU A 408 1.39 -6.06 -0.10
CA LEU A 408 0.07 -5.68 -0.65
C LEU A 408 -0.67 -6.85 -1.31
N ASN A 409 -0.01 -7.99 -1.52
CA ASN A 409 -0.66 -9.20 -2.02
C ASN A 409 -1.39 -9.93 -0.89
N ALA A 410 -2.63 -9.51 -0.65
CA ALA A 410 -3.46 -10.01 0.44
C ALA A 410 -3.75 -11.53 0.33
N LEU A 411 -3.77 -12.09 -0.87
CA LEU A 411 -3.94 -13.53 -1.11
C LEU A 411 -2.68 -14.29 -0.69
N GLY A 412 -1.50 -13.83 -1.07
CA GLY A 412 -0.23 -14.41 -0.61
C GLY A 412 -0.07 -14.36 0.91
N ASN A 413 -0.51 -13.26 1.54
CA ASN A 413 -0.48 -13.11 2.99
C ASN A 413 -1.37 -14.15 3.68
N MET A 414 -2.58 -14.42 3.17
CA MET A 414 -3.45 -15.49 3.65
C MET A 414 -2.76 -16.86 3.54
N ARG A 415 -2.11 -17.13 2.40
CA ARG A 415 -1.39 -18.41 2.19
C ARG A 415 -0.24 -18.64 3.17
N LEU A 416 0.41 -17.57 3.65
CA LEU A 416 1.42 -17.71 4.70
C LEU A 416 0.79 -18.19 6.02
N LEU A 417 -0.35 -17.63 6.42
CA LEU A 417 -1.06 -18.06 7.64
C LEU A 417 -1.51 -19.53 7.55
N GLU A 418 -2.06 -19.92 6.41
CA GLU A 418 -2.50 -21.32 6.17
C GLU A 418 -1.32 -22.31 6.15
N HIS A 419 -0.17 -21.91 5.58
CA HIS A 419 0.98 -22.79 5.44
C HIS A 419 1.73 -22.99 6.77
N PHE A 420 1.88 -21.92 7.56
CA PHE A 420 2.61 -21.95 8.83
C PHE A 420 1.66 -22.21 10.00
N ASP A 421 0.93 -23.30 9.90
CA ASP A 421 -0.01 -23.83 10.89
C ASP A 421 0.69 -24.53 12.08
N GLU A 422 -0.09 -25.04 13.02
CA GLU A 422 0.43 -25.79 14.17
C GLU A 422 1.25 -27.02 13.75
N ALA A 423 0.83 -27.73 12.71
CA ALA A 423 1.54 -28.90 12.22
C ALA A 423 2.91 -28.55 11.62
N TRP A 424 3.03 -27.38 10.99
CA TRP A 424 4.33 -26.90 10.53
C TRP A 424 5.25 -26.58 11.73
N PHE A 425 4.76 -25.85 12.74
CA PHE A 425 5.55 -25.48 13.92
C PHE A 425 5.97 -26.70 14.75
N GLU A 426 5.09 -27.69 14.92
CA GLU A 426 5.45 -28.97 15.57
C GLU A 426 6.60 -29.67 14.84
N ARG A 427 6.51 -29.79 13.50
CA ARG A 427 7.57 -30.45 12.70
C ARG A 427 8.88 -29.66 12.64
N ALA A 428 8.77 -28.34 12.47
CA ALA A 428 9.92 -27.48 12.16
C ALA A 428 10.64 -26.96 13.41
N GLN A 429 9.92 -26.71 14.49
CA GLN A 429 10.43 -26.04 15.69
C GLN A 429 10.12 -26.80 17.01
N GLN A 430 9.39 -27.91 16.95
CA GLN A 430 8.95 -28.69 18.14
C GLN A 430 8.12 -27.83 19.13
N ARG A 431 7.29 -26.92 18.59
CA ARG A 431 6.44 -26.01 19.36
C ARG A 431 4.98 -26.18 18.97
N LYS A 432 4.09 -26.17 19.97
CA LYS A 432 2.64 -26.10 19.78
C LYS A 432 2.22 -24.63 19.65
N THR A 433 2.32 -24.09 18.46
CA THR A 433 1.96 -22.71 18.12
C THR A 433 1.63 -22.63 16.62
N ARG A 434 1.19 -21.49 16.16
CA ARG A 434 0.97 -21.16 14.75
C ARG A 434 1.61 -19.82 14.44
N LEU A 435 1.65 -19.44 13.17
CA LEU A 435 2.14 -18.13 12.77
C LEU A 435 1.23 -17.02 13.30
N HIS A 436 1.82 -16.08 14.02
CA HIS A 436 1.22 -14.79 14.36
C HIS A 436 1.79 -13.73 13.43
N MET A 437 0.95 -13.23 12.52
CA MET A 437 1.40 -12.31 11.48
C MET A 437 0.72 -10.96 11.58
N TRP A 438 1.51 -9.92 11.42
CA TRP A 438 1.00 -8.57 11.27
C TRP A 438 1.57 -7.91 10.01
N VAL A 439 0.69 -7.20 9.28
CA VAL A 439 1.00 -6.41 8.10
C VAL A 439 0.50 -5.00 8.36
N PRO A 440 1.33 -3.96 8.22
CA PRO A 440 0.90 -2.59 8.45
C PRO A 440 -0.16 -2.15 7.44
N PRO A 441 -0.97 -1.12 7.76
CA PRO A 441 -1.97 -0.59 6.81
C PRO A 441 -1.34 -0.02 5.53
N VAL A 442 -0.07 0.38 5.59
CA VAL A 442 0.68 0.95 4.46
C VAL A 442 2.02 0.21 4.29
N PRO A 443 2.02 -1.05 3.84
CA PRO A 443 3.25 -1.84 3.78
C PRO A 443 4.23 -1.39 2.69
N GLY A 444 3.75 -0.74 1.62
CA GLY A 444 4.58 -0.25 0.51
C GLY A 444 5.19 1.14 0.76
N ASP A 445 5.80 1.70 -0.29
CA ASP A 445 6.57 2.95 -0.28
C ASP A 445 5.88 4.18 0.34
N PRO A 446 4.55 4.35 0.27
CA PRO A 446 3.90 5.47 0.97
C PRO A 446 4.10 5.46 2.50
N GLY A 447 4.43 4.33 3.12
CA GLY A 447 4.76 4.22 4.54
C GLY A 447 6.23 4.55 4.88
N VAL A 448 7.12 4.51 3.91
CA VAL A 448 8.57 4.66 4.14
C VAL A 448 8.98 6.02 4.69
N PRO A 449 8.34 7.16 4.32
CA PRO A 449 8.61 8.45 4.95
C PRO A 449 8.40 8.44 6.47
N ILE A 450 7.38 7.73 6.94
CA ILE A 450 7.13 7.51 8.38
C ILE A 450 8.32 6.76 8.99
N GLY A 451 8.73 5.68 8.33
CA GLY A 451 9.83 4.82 8.77
C GLY A 451 11.16 5.57 8.86
N ALA A 452 11.47 6.40 7.88
CA ALA A 452 12.69 7.20 7.89
C ALA A 452 12.73 8.16 9.08
N ALA A 453 11.63 8.87 9.36
CA ALA A 453 11.53 9.78 10.48
C ALA A 453 11.55 9.04 11.84
N TRP A 454 10.85 7.91 11.97
CA TRP A 454 10.82 7.11 13.20
C TRP A 454 12.17 6.45 13.50
N LEU A 455 12.83 5.87 12.48
CA LEU A 455 14.16 5.29 12.64
C LEU A 455 15.19 6.37 13.05
N PHE A 456 15.13 7.54 12.44
CA PHE A 456 16.03 8.65 12.82
C PHE A 456 15.77 9.17 14.23
N ALA A 457 14.49 9.23 14.67
CA ALA A 457 14.14 9.55 16.05
C ALA A 457 14.71 8.51 17.04
N HIS A 458 14.60 7.23 16.72
CA HIS A 458 15.18 6.16 17.52
C HIS A 458 16.71 6.28 17.62
N MET A 459 17.40 6.52 16.52
CA MET A 459 18.86 6.77 16.53
C MET A 459 19.24 7.96 17.42
N ALA A 460 18.37 8.94 17.58
CA ALA A 460 18.54 10.07 18.48
C ALA A 460 18.19 9.75 19.95
N GLY A 461 17.75 8.51 20.26
CA GLY A 461 17.44 8.06 21.60
C GLY A 461 16.00 8.36 22.03
N ALA A 462 15.10 8.63 21.09
CA ALA A 462 13.67 8.68 21.40
C ALA A 462 13.14 7.29 21.79
N PRO A 463 12.20 7.20 22.73
CA PRO A 463 11.50 5.95 23.00
C PRO A 463 10.68 5.55 21.76
N ARG A 464 10.34 4.28 21.66
CA ARG A 464 9.39 3.82 20.65
C ARG A 464 8.00 4.38 20.98
N GLY A 465 7.27 4.80 19.97
CA GLY A 465 5.86 5.18 20.13
C GLY A 465 4.98 4.00 20.51
N ALA A 466 3.72 4.27 20.81
CA ALA A 466 2.73 3.22 21.01
C ALA A 466 2.48 2.44 19.72
N PRO A 467 2.15 1.13 19.79
CA PRO A 467 1.68 0.37 18.64
C PRO A 467 0.48 1.04 17.97
N LEU A 468 0.41 0.92 16.64
CA LEU A 468 -0.67 1.52 15.88
C LEU A 468 -1.97 0.74 16.08
N SER A 469 -3.04 1.45 16.41
CA SER A 469 -4.37 0.87 16.56
C SER A 469 -5.33 1.20 15.40
N HIS A 470 -4.95 2.08 14.49
CA HIS A 470 -5.79 2.58 13.41
C HIS A 470 -5.04 2.64 12.07
N ALA A 471 -5.71 3.08 11.00
CA ALA A 471 -5.21 3.07 9.62
C ALA A 471 -4.31 4.28 9.26
N PHE A 472 -3.53 4.82 10.20
CA PHE A 472 -2.75 6.04 9.99
C PHE A 472 -3.61 7.21 9.49
N TYR A 473 -4.75 7.46 10.12
CA TYR A 473 -5.50 8.69 9.88
C TYR A 473 -4.67 9.87 10.37
N CYS A 474 -4.22 10.70 9.45
CA CYS A 474 -3.30 11.79 9.75
C CYS A 474 -3.57 13.01 8.88
N GLY A 475 -2.99 14.16 9.27
CA GLY A 475 -3.27 15.45 8.68
C GLY A 475 -4.47 16.14 9.33
N LEU A 476 -4.99 17.16 8.69
CA LEU A 476 -6.09 17.93 9.20
C LEU A 476 -7.42 17.42 8.66
N PRO A 477 -8.45 17.27 9.51
CA PRO A 477 -9.82 17.10 9.03
C PRO A 477 -10.27 18.37 8.29
N PRO A 478 -11.22 18.27 7.35
CA PRO A 478 -11.75 19.42 6.64
C PRO A 478 -12.55 20.32 7.59
N SER A 479 -12.36 21.63 7.50
CA SER A 479 -13.19 22.59 8.21
C SER A 479 -14.55 22.75 7.54
N ASN A 480 -15.53 23.30 8.27
CA ASN A 480 -16.81 23.72 7.67
C ASN A 480 -16.63 24.66 6.48
N ALA A 481 -15.67 25.57 6.54
CA ALA A 481 -15.38 26.50 5.44
C ALA A 481 -14.86 25.77 4.18
N ASP A 482 -14.00 24.74 4.36
CA ASP A 482 -13.49 23.93 3.25
C ASP A 482 -14.64 23.15 2.58
N ILE A 483 -15.53 22.57 3.38
CA ILE A 483 -16.72 21.84 2.87
C ILE A 483 -17.68 22.81 2.19
N ALA A 484 -18.04 23.92 2.85
CA ALA A 484 -18.96 24.91 2.30
C ALA A 484 -18.47 25.44 0.95
N THR A 485 -17.15 25.68 0.81
CA THR A 485 -16.56 26.10 -0.46
C THR A 485 -16.72 25.05 -1.55
N ALA A 486 -16.53 23.77 -1.23
CA ALA A 486 -16.67 22.68 -2.18
C ALA A 486 -18.13 22.43 -2.60
N LEU A 487 -19.09 22.79 -1.76
CA LEU A 487 -20.54 22.64 -2.00
C LEU A 487 -21.16 23.78 -2.81
N GLN A 488 -20.46 24.89 -3.06
CA GLN A 488 -20.97 26.06 -3.79
C GLN A 488 -21.14 25.87 -5.32
N ALA A 489 -20.92 24.68 -5.83
CA ALA A 489 -21.01 24.41 -7.24
C ALA A 489 -22.47 24.25 -7.72
N ASP A 490 -22.83 24.88 -8.84
CA ASP A 490 -24.21 24.93 -9.39
C ASP A 490 -24.80 23.55 -9.71
N ASP A 491 -23.95 22.55 -9.95
CA ASP A 491 -24.36 21.19 -10.32
C ASP A 491 -24.42 20.22 -9.12
N VAL A 492 -24.24 20.73 -7.89
CA VAL A 492 -24.30 19.99 -6.64
C VAL A 492 -25.40 20.55 -5.75
N ALA A 493 -26.33 19.69 -5.36
CA ALA A 493 -27.29 20.01 -4.29
C ALA A 493 -26.75 19.48 -2.96
N SER A 494 -27.02 20.18 -1.87
CA SER A 494 -26.55 19.78 -0.56
C SER A 494 -27.49 20.21 0.57
N THR A 495 -27.41 19.53 1.70
CA THR A 495 -28.09 19.89 2.95
C THR A 495 -27.29 19.43 4.15
N GLU A 496 -27.40 20.14 5.25
CA GLU A 496 -26.94 19.66 6.56
C GLU A 496 -27.86 18.53 7.03
N ILE A 497 -27.27 17.44 7.54
CA ILE A 497 -28.00 16.23 7.95
C ILE A 497 -27.83 15.91 9.44
N GLY A 498 -27.01 16.66 10.18
CA GLY A 498 -26.81 16.49 11.60
C GLY A 498 -25.40 16.80 12.07
N ASN A 499 -25.08 16.39 13.30
CA ASN A 499 -23.74 16.57 13.86
C ASN A 499 -23.30 15.29 14.58
N VAL A 500 -22.14 14.75 14.21
CA VAL A 500 -21.61 13.46 14.70
C VAL A 500 -20.74 13.58 15.97
N ALA A 501 -20.56 14.79 16.50
CA ALA A 501 -19.79 15.02 17.73
C ALA A 501 -20.44 14.38 18.96
N THR A 502 -21.77 14.25 18.97
CA THR A 502 -22.50 13.54 20.00
C THR A 502 -22.86 12.12 19.56
N SER A 503 -23.03 11.19 20.50
CA SER A 503 -23.42 9.81 20.19
C SER A 503 -24.78 9.75 19.49
N GLU A 504 -25.77 10.53 19.97
CA GLU A 504 -27.10 10.58 19.38
C GLU A 504 -27.08 11.09 17.92
N GLY A 505 -26.37 12.20 17.69
CA GLY A 505 -26.22 12.76 16.34
C GLY A 505 -25.45 11.83 15.40
N ARG A 506 -24.38 11.19 15.89
CA ARG A 506 -23.63 10.17 15.16
C ARG A 506 -24.52 8.99 14.75
N ASP A 507 -25.31 8.47 15.69
CA ASP A 507 -26.22 7.35 15.43
C ASP A 507 -27.32 7.73 14.43
N ALA A 508 -27.78 8.99 14.47
CA ALA A 508 -28.77 9.52 13.53
C ALA A 508 -28.20 9.61 12.10
N VAL A 509 -26.99 10.15 11.93
CA VAL A 509 -26.33 10.24 10.62
C VAL A 509 -25.98 8.85 10.11
N ALA A 510 -25.48 7.96 10.96
CA ALA A 510 -25.17 6.57 10.65
C ALA A 510 -26.43 5.80 10.16
N ASP A 511 -27.56 6.01 10.82
CA ASP A 511 -28.83 5.38 10.44
C ASP A 511 -29.37 5.91 9.10
N LEU A 512 -29.24 7.21 8.84
CA LEU A 512 -29.56 7.79 7.52
C LEU A 512 -28.70 7.14 6.40
N MET A 513 -27.39 7.04 6.62
CA MET A 513 -26.48 6.40 5.66
C MET A 513 -26.89 4.94 5.41
N ALA A 514 -27.19 4.21 6.49
CA ALA A 514 -27.60 2.80 6.41
C ALA A 514 -28.95 2.63 5.69
N SER A 515 -29.91 3.51 5.95
CA SER A 515 -31.21 3.52 5.26
C SER A 515 -31.05 3.74 3.75
N MET A 516 -30.17 4.67 3.33
CA MET A 516 -29.90 4.89 1.90
C MET A 516 -29.31 3.64 1.24
N VAL A 517 -28.31 3.03 1.88
CA VAL A 517 -27.64 1.82 1.36
C VAL A 517 -28.58 0.62 1.33
N ALA A 518 -29.41 0.44 2.36
CA ALA A 518 -30.41 -0.63 2.42
C ALA A 518 -31.43 -0.53 1.28
N GLN A 519 -31.74 0.67 0.81
CA GLN A 519 -32.65 0.93 -0.32
C GLN A 519 -31.92 0.92 -1.67
N GLY A 520 -30.72 0.33 -1.75
CA GLY A 520 -29.93 0.15 -2.97
C GLY A 520 -29.14 1.39 -3.39
N GLY A 521 -28.96 2.36 -2.50
CA GLY A 521 -28.10 3.54 -2.73
C GLY A 521 -26.61 3.16 -2.75
N VAL A 522 -25.86 3.87 -3.59
CA VAL A 522 -24.39 3.90 -3.56
C VAL A 522 -23.99 5.26 -3.02
N ILE A 523 -23.38 5.29 -1.86
CA ILE A 523 -22.98 6.54 -1.20
C ILE A 523 -21.47 6.60 -0.99
N ALA A 524 -20.93 7.79 -0.82
CA ALA A 524 -19.54 7.95 -0.37
C ALA A 524 -19.50 8.65 0.99
N ILE A 525 -18.44 8.34 1.76
CA ILE A 525 -18.12 9.04 3.00
C ILE A 525 -16.81 9.78 2.85
N TYR A 526 -16.79 11.03 3.33
CA TYR A 526 -15.64 11.89 3.46
C TYR A 526 -15.63 12.48 4.87
N GLN A 527 -14.79 11.93 5.75
CA GLN A 527 -14.75 12.32 7.16
C GLN A 527 -13.33 12.43 7.70
N GLY A 528 -13.10 13.22 8.72
CA GLY A 528 -11.85 13.28 9.46
C GLY A 528 -10.60 13.46 8.61
N ALA A 529 -9.44 13.19 9.18
CA ALA A 529 -8.19 13.06 8.43
C ALA A 529 -8.23 11.86 7.48
N ALA A 530 -7.58 11.96 6.33
CA ALA A 530 -7.56 10.87 5.36
C ALA A 530 -6.72 9.68 5.88
N GLU A 531 -7.12 8.48 5.52
CA GLU A 531 -6.24 7.32 5.58
C GLU A 531 -5.08 7.49 4.61
N THR A 532 -3.86 7.10 5.02
CA THR A 532 -2.70 7.04 4.12
C THR A 532 -2.59 5.67 3.46
N GLY A 533 -1.94 5.63 2.28
CA GLY A 533 -1.75 4.38 1.54
C GLY A 533 -2.83 4.09 0.47
N PRO A 534 -2.76 2.91 -0.16
CA PRO A 534 -3.54 2.60 -1.37
C PRO A 534 -4.97 2.10 -1.11
N ARG A 535 -5.37 1.95 0.17
CA ARG A 535 -6.67 1.41 0.55
C ARG A 535 -7.55 2.47 1.18
N ALA A 536 -8.84 2.48 0.83
CA ALA A 536 -9.86 3.24 1.55
C ALA A 536 -10.30 2.43 2.77
N LEU A 537 -10.25 3.05 3.94
CA LEU A 537 -10.46 2.39 5.23
C LEU A 537 -11.51 3.11 6.10
N GLY A 538 -12.52 3.71 5.47
CA GLY A 538 -13.67 4.29 6.15
C GLY A 538 -13.73 5.82 6.11
N HIS A 539 -12.61 6.51 5.85
CA HIS A 539 -12.62 7.98 5.79
C HIS A 539 -12.79 8.53 4.37
N ARG A 540 -12.38 7.78 3.36
CA ARG A 540 -12.50 8.12 1.92
C ARG A 540 -13.03 6.90 1.15
N SER A 541 -14.25 6.48 1.49
CA SER A 541 -14.83 5.21 1.03
C SER A 541 -16.11 5.42 0.23
N ILE A 542 -16.36 4.55 -0.74
CA ILE A 542 -17.67 4.36 -1.38
C ILE A 542 -18.28 3.09 -0.78
N LEU A 543 -19.53 3.21 -0.34
CA LEU A 543 -20.28 2.22 0.41
C LEU A 543 -21.51 1.77 -0.37
N ALA A 544 -21.85 0.48 -0.28
CA ALA A 544 -23.03 -0.09 -0.93
C ALA A 544 -23.49 -1.38 -0.22
N ASN A 545 -24.66 -1.87 -0.59
CA ASN A 545 -25.27 -3.07 0.00
C ASN A 545 -24.54 -4.36 -0.44
N PRO A 546 -23.91 -5.13 0.46
CA PRO A 546 -23.19 -6.36 0.12
C PRO A 546 -24.13 -7.51 -0.24
N CYS A 547 -25.41 -7.44 0.14
CA CYS A 547 -26.43 -8.44 -0.15
C CYS A 547 -27.02 -8.32 -1.57
N ASP A 548 -26.78 -7.21 -2.27
CA ASP A 548 -27.24 -6.98 -3.63
C ASP A 548 -26.26 -7.60 -4.64
N PRO A 549 -26.64 -8.65 -5.37
CA PRO A 549 -25.75 -9.31 -6.33
C PRO A 549 -25.35 -8.42 -7.51
N GLU A 550 -26.13 -7.40 -7.85
CA GLU A 550 -25.88 -6.52 -9.00
C GLU A 550 -24.95 -5.34 -8.63
N VAL A 551 -24.72 -5.11 -7.35
CA VAL A 551 -23.96 -3.92 -6.90
C VAL A 551 -22.52 -3.93 -7.41
N ARG A 552 -21.90 -5.10 -7.58
CA ARG A 552 -20.53 -5.21 -8.12
C ARG A 552 -20.47 -4.68 -9.56
N GLU A 553 -21.38 -5.09 -10.40
CA GLU A 553 -21.46 -4.62 -11.80
C GLU A 553 -21.77 -3.12 -11.83
N ARG A 554 -22.78 -2.68 -11.10
CA ARG A 554 -23.16 -1.27 -11.01
C ARG A 554 -22.01 -0.36 -10.54
N LEU A 555 -21.24 -0.78 -9.52
CA LEU A 555 -20.07 -0.04 -9.05
C LEU A 555 -18.94 -0.01 -10.09
N ASN A 556 -18.64 -1.14 -10.73
CA ASN A 556 -17.58 -1.20 -11.71
C ASN A 556 -17.92 -0.39 -12.98
N GLU A 557 -19.16 -0.46 -13.49
CA GLU A 557 -19.56 0.21 -14.72
C GLU A 557 -19.90 1.69 -14.55
N ARG A 558 -20.68 2.05 -13.51
CA ARG A 558 -21.29 3.38 -13.38
C ARG A 558 -20.61 4.31 -12.40
N VAL A 559 -19.78 3.75 -11.52
CA VAL A 559 -19.07 4.53 -10.50
C VAL A 559 -17.58 4.57 -10.75
N LYS A 560 -16.96 3.40 -10.99
CA LYS A 560 -15.51 3.26 -11.10
C LYS A 560 -15.01 3.23 -12.56
N TYR A 561 -15.87 2.94 -13.53
CA TYR A 561 -15.51 2.77 -14.95
C TYR A 561 -14.31 1.86 -15.15
N ARG A 562 -14.39 0.65 -14.61
CA ARG A 562 -13.30 -0.33 -14.57
C ARG A 562 -13.79 -1.73 -14.92
N GLU A 563 -12.86 -2.67 -15.03
CA GLU A 563 -13.11 -4.04 -15.45
C GLU A 563 -14.13 -4.75 -14.52
N ALA A 564 -15.07 -5.50 -15.12
CA ALA A 564 -16.15 -6.21 -14.43
C ALA A 564 -15.65 -7.29 -13.44
N ILE A 565 -14.47 -7.88 -13.73
CA ILE A 565 -13.83 -8.89 -12.87
C ILE A 565 -13.30 -8.34 -11.54
N ARG A 566 -13.21 -7.00 -11.39
CA ARG A 566 -12.63 -6.39 -10.19
C ARG A 566 -13.49 -6.72 -8.97
N PRO A 567 -12.88 -7.32 -7.95
CA PRO A 567 -13.60 -7.65 -6.73
C PRO A 567 -13.92 -6.38 -5.92
N LEU A 568 -14.91 -6.50 -5.04
CA LEU A 568 -15.23 -5.52 -4.00
C LEU A 568 -14.82 -6.08 -2.64
N ALA A 569 -14.41 -5.21 -1.74
CA ALA A 569 -13.99 -5.59 -0.40
C ALA A 569 -15.14 -5.44 0.60
N PRO A 570 -15.32 -6.37 1.56
CA PRO A 570 -16.20 -6.19 2.70
C PRO A 570 -15.55 -5.29 3.75
N MET A 571 -16.35 -4.38 4.30
CA MET A 571 -16.12 -3.63 5.52
C MET A 571 -17.14 -4.11 6.55
N ALA A 572 -16.72 -4.59 7.71
CA ALA A 572 -17.59 -5.28 8.65
C ALA A 572 -17.24 -4.97 10.11
N THR A 573 -18.20 -5.20 11.03
CA THR A 573 -17.87 -5.40 12.45
C THR A 573 -17.11 -6.73 12.63
N LEU A 574 -16.44 -6.90 13.77
CA LEU A 574 -15.71 -8.14 14.05
C LEU A 574 -16.66 -9.35 14.10
N GLU A 575 -17.85 -9.15 14.68
CA GLU A 575 -18.88 -10.18 14.78
C GLU A 575 -19.32 -10.64 13.39
N ALA A 576 -19.71 -9.71 12.52
CA ALA A 576 -20.13 -10.04 11.15
C ALA A 576 -18.98 -10.65 10.33
N ALA A 577 -17.74 -10.19 10.52
CA ALA A 577 -16.60 -10.80 9.87
C ALA A 577 -16.43 -12.27 10.28
N ARG A 578 -16.58 -12.60 11.57
CA ARG A 578 -16.53 -13.97 12.08
C ARG A 578 -17.71 -14.83 11.64
N ASP A 579 -18.88 -14.23 11.46
CA ASP A 579 -20.06 -14.96 11.01
C ASP A 579 -19.92 -15.45 9.55
N TYR A 580 -19.28 -14.67 8.70
CA TYR A 580 -19.23 -14.91 7.25
C TYR A 580 -17.87 -15.35 6.71
N PHE A 581 -16.77 -15.18 7.47
CA PHE A 581 -15.43 -15.54 7.04
C PHE A 581 -14.68 -16.38 8.08
N GLU A 582 -13.77 -17.19 7.59
CA GLU A 582 -12.84 -17.99 8.39
C GLU A 582 -11.61 -17.12 8.71
N LEU A 583 -11.63 -16.41 9.84
CA LEU A 583 -10.51 -15.59 10.28
C LEU A 583 -9.48 -16.46 10.98
N GLU A 584 -8.21 -16.31 10.58
CA GLU A 584 -7.10 -17.01 11.20
C GLU A 584 -6.77 -16.40 12.56
N ASP A 585 -6.66 -17.21 13.60
CA ASP A 585 -6.35 -16.78 14.97
C ASP A 585 -5.02 -16.02 15.05
N GLY A 586 -4.02 -16.42 14.28
CA GLY A 586 -2.71 -15.75 14.21
C GLY A 586 -2.72 -14.33 13.62
N ALA A 587 -3.85 -13.87 13.08
CA ALA A 587 -4.03 -12.52 12.56
C ALA A 587 -5.23 -11.80 13.18
N SER A 588 -5.97 -12.44 14.08
CA SER A 588 -7.22 -11.97 14.68
C SER A 588 -7.22 -12.18 16.19
N ASP A 589 -6.23 -11.60 16.87
CA ASP A 589 -6.12 -11.62 18.33
C ASP A 589 -7.06 -10.59 18.98
N ALA A 590 -7.29 -10.72 20.31
CA ALA A 590 -8.10 -9.80 21.10
C ALA A 590 -7.52 -8.36 21.09
N ASP A 591 -6.18 -8.25 21.12
CA ASP A 591 -5.49 -6.96 21.24
C ASP A 591 -5.16 -6.31 19.91
N TYR A 592 -5.15 -7.07 18.80
CA TYR A 592 -4.92 -6.56 17.46
C TYR A 592 -5.66 -7.39 16.39
N ASN A 593 -5.81 -6.81 15.21
CA ASN A 593 -6.40 -7.53 14.11
C ASN A 593 -5.83 -7.04 12.76
N ALA A 594 -5.02 -7.87 12.11
CA ALA A 594 -4.44 -7.56 10.81
C ALA A 594 -5.50 -7.47 9.70
N TYR A 595 -6.71 -7.98 9.91
CA TYR A 595 -7.84 -7.80 9.00
C TYR A 595 -8.43 -6.39 9.02
N ASN A 596 -8.02 -5.49 9.91
CA ASN A 596 -8.50 -4.11 9.95
C ASN A 596 -8.11 -3.28 8.72
N TYR A 597 -7.12 -3.73 7.91
CA TYR A 597 -6.46 -2.85 6.94
C TYR A 597 -6.56 -3.33 5.48
N MET A 598 -7.41 -4.31 5.15
CA MET A 598 -7.50 -4.89 3.81
C MET A 598 -6.17 -5.45 3.27
N VAL A 599 -5.30 -5.91 4.13
CA VAL A 599 -3.99 -6.52 3.79
C VAL A 599 -4.03 -8.05 3.79
N LEU A 600 -5.16 -8.63 4.18
CA LEU A 600 -5.44 -10.07 4.23
C LEU A 600 -6.74 -10.40 3.52
N THR A 601 -6.77 -11.55 2.86
CA THR A 601 -8.02 -12.24 2.49
C THR A 601 -8.32 -13.33 3.51
N ALA A 602 -9.57 -13.76 3.55
CA ALA A 602 -10.01 -14.92 4.30
C ALA A 602 -11.00 -15.73 3.47
N HIS A 603 -11.09 -17.04 3.69
CA HIS A 603 -12.12 -17.88 3.07
C HIS A 603 -13.49 -17.49 3.58
N SER A 604 -14.45 -17.41 2.67
CA SER A 604 -15.85 -17.22 3.04
C SER A 604 -16.46 -18.55 3.49
N LYS A 605 -17.28 -18.49 4.52
CA LYS A 605 -18.10 -19.64 4.93
C LYS A 605 -19.14 -19.98 3.86
N PRO A 606 -19.65 -21.21 3.81
CA PRO A 606 -20.55 -21.65 2.75
C PRO A 606 -21.79 -20.76 2.52
N GLU A 607 -22.38 -20.24 3.59
CA GLU A 607 -23.56 -19.37 3.56
C GLU A 607 -23.28 -17.94 3.08
N ALA A 608 -22.02 -17.47 3.17
CA ALA A 608 -21.64 -16.11 2.83
C ALA A 608 -21.93 -15.77 1.36
N ARG A 609 -21.67 -16.70 0.44
CA ARG A 609 -21.89 -16.48 -1.00
C ARG A 609 -23.35 -16.18 -1.33
N ALA A 610 -24.29 -16.78 -0.62
CA ALA A 610 -25.72 -16.53 -0.80
C ALA A 610 -26.17 -15.24 -0.13
N LYS A 611 -25.58 -14.89 1.03
CA LYS A 611 -26.02 -13.77 1.85
C LYS A 611 -25.34 -12.44 1.46
N ILE A 612 -24.06 -12.47 1.11
CA ILE A 612 -23.24 -11.29 0.79
C ILE A 612 -22.50 -11.46 -0.56
N PRO A 613 -23.22 -11.76 -1.66
CA PRO A 613 -22.61 -12.14 -2.94
C PRO A 613 -21.70 -11.07 -3.55
N ALA A 614 -21.93 -9.79 -3.24
CA ALA A 614 -21.16 -8.69 -3.82
C ALA A 614 -19.71 -8.65 -3.36
N VAL A 615 -19.38 -9.19 -2.18
CA VAL A 615 -18.06 -9.08 -1.54
C VAL A 615 -17.32 -10.42 -1.40
N VAL A 616 -17.93 -11.50 -1.86
CA VAL A 616 -17.25 -12.81 -2.00
C VAL A 616 -16.64 -12.89 -3.40
N HIS A 617 -15.34 -13.11 -3.46
CA HIS A 617 -14.59 -13.23 -4.71
C HIS A 617 -14.92 -14.55 -5.43
N ALA A 618 -14.50 -14.68 -6.69
CA ALA A 618 -14.77 -15.85 -7.49
C ALA A 618 -14.17 -17.14 -6.90
N ASP A 619 -13.02 -17.03 -6.24
CA ASP A 619 -12.34 -18.13 -5.55
C ASP A 619 -12.89 -18.44 -4.15
N GLY A 620 -13.93 -17.75 -3.72
CA GLY A 620 -14.54 -17.93 -2.39
C GLY A 620 -13.85 -17.18 -1.27
N THR A 621 -12.95 -16.25 -1.57
CA THR A 621 -12.29 -15.41 -0.56
C THR A 621 -12.94 -14.02 -0.46
N GLY A 622 -12.58 -13.26 0.58
CA GLY A 622 -12.88 -11.84 0.70
C GLY A 622 -11.71 -11.09 1.33
N ARG A 623 -11.40 -9.87 0.85
CA ARG A 623 -10.35 -9.02 1.41
C ARG A 623 -10.96 -8.06 2.43
N ILE A 624 -10.96 -8.47 3.68
CA ILE A 624 -11.77 -7.89 4.73
C ILE A 624 -11.13 -6.61 5.30
N GLN A 625 -11.99 -5.64 5.65
CA GLN A 625 -11.71 -4.60 6.63
C GLN A 625 -12.63 -4.80 7.85
N ILE A 626 -12.06 -4.98 9.02
CA ILE A 626 -12.78 -4.94 10.30
C ILE A 626 -12.69 -3.53 10.86
N VAL A 627 -13.83 -2.96 11.24
CA VAL A 627 -13.93 -1.62 11.83
C VAL A 627 -14.27 -1.74 13.31
N ARG A 628 -13.43 -1.14 14.16
CA ARG A 628 -13.67 -1.06 15.60
C ARG A 628 -14.27 0.29 15.95
N GLU A 629 -15.14 0.32 16.95
CA GLU A 629 -15.75 1.56 17.44
C GLU A 629 -14.71 2.57 17.93
N THR A 630 -13.64 2.07 18.57
CA THR A 630 -12.55 2.92 19.08
C THR A 630 -11.75 3.62 17.99
N ASP A 631 -11.70 3.07 16.79
CA ASP A 631 -10.87 3.57 15.70
C ASP A 631 -11.65 4.48 14.73
N ASP A 632 -12.89 4.10 14.42
CA ASP A 632 -13.81 4.86 13.56
C ASP A 632 -15.26 4.74 14.05
N PRO A 633 -15.66 5.57 15.03
CA PRO A 633 -16.97 5.49 15.65
C PRO A 633 -18.15 5.68 14.70
N LEU A 634 -18.02 6.56 13.68
CA LEU A 634 -19.12 6.81 12.74
C LEU A 634 -19.32 5.63 11.80
N THR A 635 -18.24 5.12 11.22
CA THR A 635 -18.31 3.96 10.31
C THR A 635 -18.79 2.72 11.08
N HIS A 636 -18.34 2.51 12.32
CA HIS A 636 -18.84 1.42 13.16
C HIS A 636 -20.35 1.55 13.43
N ALA A 637 -20.81 2.74 13.83
CA ALA A 637 -22.25 3.01 14.04
C ALA A 637 -23.08 2.78 12.75
N TYR A 638 -22.52 3.17 11.58
CA TYR A 638 -23.12 2.90 10.28
C TYR A 638 -23.29 1.39 10.03
N LEU A 639 -22.27 0.58 10.30
CA LEU A 639 -22.35 -0.88 10.13
C LEU A 639 -23.39 -1.51 11.06
N LYS A 640 -23.43 -1.06 12.32
CA LYS A 640 -24.46 -1.50 13.29
C LYS A 640 -25.87 -1.11 12.81
N ALA A 641 -26.04 0.10 12.28
CA ALA A 641 -27.30 0.55 11.72
C ALA A 641 -27.68 -0.27 10.47
N LEU A 642 -26.74 -0.51 9.57
CA LEU A 642 -26.97 -1.31 8.38
C LEU A 642 -27.40 -2.74 8.73
N GLY A 643 -26.82 -3.33 9.79
CA GLY A 643 -27.23 -4.60 10.34
C GLY A 643 -28.73 -4.64 10.74
N ARG A 644 -29.24 -3.54 11.29
CA ARG A 644 -30.69 -3.42 11.62
C ARG A 644 -31.57 -3.38 10.36
N HIS A 645 -31.08 -2.78 9.26
CA HIS A 645 -31.85 -2.64 8.01
C HIS A 645 -31.81 -3.89 7.12
N ILE A 646 -30.64 -4.54 6.99
CA ILE A 646 -30.45 -5.66 6.04
C ILE A 646 -30.09 -7.00 6.69
N GLY A 647 -29.96 -7.04 8.02
CA GLY A 647 -29.62 -8.24 8.78
C GLY A 647 -28.13 -8.63 8.71
N VAL A 648 -27.24 -7.74 8.23
CA VAL A 648 -25.79 -7.98 8.14
C VAL A 648 -25.03 -6.69 8.48
N GLU A 649 -24.20 -6.72 9.52
CA GLU A 649 -23.35 -5.59 9.93
C GLU A 649 -22.12 -5.45 9.03
N MET A 650 -22.36 -5.36 7.72
CA MET A 650 -21.33 -5.33 6.69
C MET A 650 -21.75 -4.45 5.52
N SER A 651 -20.79 -3.78 4.92
CA SER A 651 -20.94 -2.95 3.72
C SER A 651 -19.91 -3.32 2.66
N VAL A 652 -20.20 -3.06 1.40
CA VAL A 652 -19.16 -2.93 0.39
C VAL A 652 -18.29 -1.73 0.75
N ASN A 653 -16.96 -1.86 0.60
CA ASN A 653 -16.01 -0.77 0.67
C ASN A 653 -15.11 -0.73 -0.56
N THR A 654 -15.10 0.40 -1.24
CA THR A 654 -14.12 0.71 -2.29
C THR A 654 -13.65 2.16 -2.17
N SER A 655 -12.48 2.46 -2.73
CA SER A 655 -11.86 3.81 -2.63
C SER A 655 -12.75 4.91 -3.23
N PHE A 656 -12.78 6.07 -2.57
CA PHE A 656 -13.53 7.23 -3.05
C PHE A 656 -12.74 7.97 -4.13
N ASN A 657 -12.89 7.53 -5.38
CA ASN A 657 -12.27 8.08 -6.59
C ASN A 657 -12.94 7.53 -7.86
N VAL A 658 -12.71 8.21 -8.97
CA VAL A 658 -12.94 7.71 -10.33
C VAL A 658 -11.61 7.74 -11.07
N ALA A 659 -11.05 6.56 -11.38
CA ALA A 659 -9.85 6.38 -12.20
C ALA A 659 -8.64 7.28 -11.81
N GLY A 660 -8.34 7.42 -10.52
CA GLY A 660 -7.25 8.27 -10.02
C GLY A 660 -6.86 7.92 -8.58
N PRO A 661 -6.08 8.77 -7.91
CA PRO A 661 -5.84 8.65 -6.47
C PRO A 661 -7.13 8.82 -5.65
N ILE A 662 -7.08 8.38 -4.40
CA ILE A 662 -8.17 8.57 -3.43
C ILE A 662 -8.34 10.08 -3.17
N ALA A 663 -9.57 10.56 -3.08
CA ALA A 663 -9.88 11.97 -2.85
C ALA A 663 -9.24 12.48 -1.54
N GLN A 664 -8.40 13.51 -1.63
CA GLN A 664 -7.75 14.13 -0.48
C GLN A 664 -8.54 15.33 0.05
N THR A 665 -9.12 16.12 -0.84
CA THR A 665 -9.81 17.36 -0.49
C THR A 665 -11.32 17.27 -0.73
N PRO A 666 -12.17 18.13 -0.07
CA PRO A 666 -13.60 18.18 -0.35
C PRO A 666 -13.92 18.50 -1.82
N ALA A 667 -13.10 19.32 -2.47
CA ALA A 667 -13.25 19.62 -3.89
C ALA A 667 -13.07 18.38 -4.79
N GLN A 668 -12.10 17.51 -4.48
CA GLN A 668 -11.91 16.24 -5.19
C GLN A 668 -13.05 15.24 -4.91
N ALA A 669 -13.65 15.28 -3.72
CA ALA A 669 -14.84 14.51 -3.40
C ALA A 669 -16.02 14.94 -4.30
N MET A 670 -16.24 16.24 -4.48
CA MET A 670 -17.27 16.78 -5.37
C MET A 670 -16.95 16.49 -6.85
N ASP A 671 -15.68 16.55 -7.28
CA ASP A 671 -15.29 16.13 -8.64
C ASP A 671 -15.61 14.66 -8.88
N THR A 672 -15.37 13.80 -7.88
CA THR A 672 -15.71 12.37 -7.97
C THR A 672 -17.23 12.17 -8.11
N LEU A 673 -18.05 12.91 -7.34
CA LEU A 673 -19.51 12.89 -7.48
C LEU A 673 -19.92 13.27 -8.91
N ARG A 674 -19.43 14.39 -9.43
CA ARG A 674 -19.75 14.87 -10.78
C ARG A 674 -19.38 13.87 -11.87
N ARG A 675 -18.26 13.20 -11.74
CA ARG A 675 -17.76 12.23 -12.73
C ARG A 675 -18.46 10.88 -12.66
N SER A 676 -19.08 10.56 -11.54
CA SER A 676 -19.75 9.28 -11.31
C SER A 676 -21.24 9.36 -11.59
N LYS A 677 -21.74 8.57 -12.55
CA LYS A 677 -23.18 8.49 -12.85
C LYS A 677 -23.97 7.63 -11.86
N GLY A 678 -23.26 6.76 -11.11
CA GLY A 678 -23.87 5.78 -10.21
C GLY A 678 -23.68 6.08 -8.72
N LEU A 679 -23.08 7.22 -8.36
CA LEU A 679 -22.95 7.68 -6.98
C LEU A 679 -24.16 8.54 -6.64
N ASP A 680 -24.96 8.11 -5.67
CA ASP A 680 -26.23 8.77 -5.32
C ASP A 680 -26.03 9.94 -4.36
N ALA A 681 -25.10 9.82 -3.40
CA ALA A 681 -24.79 10.88 -2.45
C ALA A 681 -23.37 10.78 -1.89
N VAL A 682 -22.86 11.89 -1.38
CA VAL A 682 -21.63 11.99 -0.60
C VAL A 682 -21.97 12.56 0.78
N VAL A 683 -21.57 11.87 1.84
CA VAL A 683 -21.66 12.39 3.20
C VAL A 683 -20.30 13.00 3.56
N LEU A 684 -20.29 14.29 3.89
CA LEU A 684 -19.09 15.03 4.30
C LEU A 684 -19.22 15.42 5.77
N VAL A 685 -18.17 15.19 6.54
CA VAL A 685 -18.14 15.52 7.98
C VAL A 685 -17.00 16.50 8.23
N ALA A 686 -17.33 17.66 8.81
CA ALA A 686 -16.39 18.69 9.19
C ALA A 686 -15.68 18.37 10.52
N ASP A 687 -14.62 19.14 10.83
CA ASP A 687 -13.81 19.01 12.04
C ASP A 687 -14.57 19.24 13.36
N ASP A 688 -15.68 20.02 13.32
CA ASP A 688 -16.58 20.24 14.45
C ASP A 688 -17.71 19.20 14.55
N GLY A 689 -17.70 18.18 13.68
CA GLY A 689 -18.69 17.12 13.61
C GLY A 689 -19.92 17.43 12.76
N THR A 690 -20.07 18.63 12.21
CA THR A 690 -21.19 18.94 11.32
C THR A 690 -21.15 18.07 10.07
N ALA A 691 -22.28 17.42 9.79
CA ALA A 691 -22.41 16.49 8.67
C ALA A 691 -23.31 17.05 7.57
N TYR A 692 -22.86 16.94 6.34
CA TYR A 692 -23.56 17.37 5.13
C TYR A 692 -23.78 16.17 4.21
N ALA A 693 -24.91 16.15 3.51
CA ALA A 693 -25.09 15.30 2.33
C ALA A 693 -25.05 16.17 1.07
N ALA A 694 -24.35 15.68 0.06
CA ALA A 694 -24.26 16.28 -1.27
C ALA A 694 -24.65 15.27 -2.34
N TRP A 695 -25.39 15.68 -3.37
CA TRP A 695 -25.83 14.83 -4.48
C TRP A 695 -25.88 15.64 -5.80
N HIS A 696 -26.12 14.96 -6.91
CA HIS A 696 -26.26 15.63 -8.19
C HIS A 696 -27.42 16.62 -8.19
N GLY A 697 -27.17 17.88 -8.54
CA GLY A 697 -28.16 18.93 -8.68
C GLY A 697 -28.66 19.15 -10.13
N GLY A 698 -29.62 20.05 -10.31
CA GLY A 698 -30.18 20.44 -11.59
C GLY A 698 -30.82 19.26 -12.34
N GLU A 699 -30.58 19.17 -13.65
CA GLU A 699 -31.14 18.10 -14.51
C GLU A 699 -30.66 16.68 -14.16
N ARG A 700 -29.58 16.57 -13.38
CA ARG A 700 -29.02 15.29 -12.93
C ARG A 700 -29.56 14.82 -11.57
N ASP A 701 -30.37 15.64 -10.92
CA ASP A 701 -31.03 15.25 -9.67
C ASP A 701 -32.07 14.16 -9.95
N SER A 702 -31.80 12.95 -9.47
CA SER A 702 -32.74 11.84 -9.59
C SER A 702 -33.90 11.86 -8.61
N GLY A 703 -33.89 12.81 -7.65
CA GLY A 703 -34.84 12.86 -6.54
C GLY A 703 -34.66 11.74 -5.50
N ARG A 704 -33.73 10.81 -5.69
CA ARG A 704 -33.55 9.66 -4.80
C ARG A 704 -33.11 10.07 -3.39
N PHE A 705 -32.11 10.96 -3.29
CA PHE A 705 -31.65 11.42 -1.98
C PHE A 705 -32.79 12.14 -1.24
N SER A 706 -33.46 13.08 -1.90
CA SER A 706 -34.57 13.85 -1.29
C SER A 706 -35.70 12.93 -0.82
N GLY A 707 -36.03 11.89 -1.59
CA GLY A 707 -37.00 10.87 -1.22
C GLY A 707 -36.58 10.06 0.01
N TRP A 708 -35.34 9.57 0.05
CA TRP A 708 -34.81 8.83 1.19
C TRP A 708 -34.74 9.68 2.46
N TYR A 709 -34.30 10.92 2.34
CA TYR A 709 -34.17 11.84 3.47
C TYR A 709 -35.54 12.21 4.07
N ALA A 710 -36.54 12.47 3.21
CA ALA A 710 -37.89 12.71 3.65
C ALA A 710 -38.51 11.50 4.37
N ALA A 711 -38.39 10.31 3.79
CA ALA A 711 -38.88 9.07 4.40
C ALA A 711 -38.18 8.76 5.75
N TRP A 712 -36.88 8.97 5.81
CA TRP A 712 -36.12 8.79 7.06
C TRP A 712 -36.53 9.76 8.15
N LYS A 713 -36.74 11.05 7.83
CA LYS A 713 -37.25 12.04 8.78
C LYS A 713 -38.65 11.66 9.31
N GLN A 714 -39.55 11.23 8.42
CA GLN A 714 -40.89 10.80 8.79
C GLN A 714 -40.89 9.58 9.71
N ALA A 715 -39.97 8.67 9.55
CA ALA A 715 -39.87 7.48 10.40
C ALA A 715 -39.34 7.79 11.81
N ARG A 716 -38.71 8.94 12.04
CA ARG A 716 -38.10 9.37 13.32
C ARG A 716 -38.92 10.46 14.05
N GLY A 717 -39.82 11.14 13.37
CA GLY A 717 -40.75 12.13 13.95
C GLY A 717 -42.05 11.52 14.35
#